data_f3e289b24c906f94bce722be5ed2879d
#
_entry.id   f3e289b24c906f94bce722be5ed2879d
#
_cell.length_a   1.000
_cell.length_b   1.000
_cell.length_c   1.000
_cell.angle_alpha   90.00
_cell.angle_beta   90.00
_cell.angle_gamma   90.00
#
_symmetry.space_group_name_H-M   'P 1'
#
loop_
_entity.id
_entity.type
_entity.pdbx_description
1 polymer ?
#
loop_
_entity_poly.entity_id
_entity_poly.type
_entity_poly.pdbx_seq_one_letter_code
_entity_poly.pdbx_strand_id
1 'polypeptide(L)'
;VIRLFLALSLILTLTACDSSEERAEEHYQNALSLLADGDSPRALIELRNVLKLKNTHLEARRLYADTVIAAGEVAEGLAQYMRLVEQQPEDGAAQLVTARLLMESFSYEEAEPYASNAATLLPDTPEARAIDAAVDYQLALRAKDAQTQQSAITRADQILQDHPDQFYAAQTVMAGLIEGGHWSRLLDQANATLEFHSKSLPIHRARLMALERLGDLRGMEDALLQMAENFPEDPSLGVKLVNWYTRQGRLADAERWLREQTGTEPEARELLIAYIKETRGPEAALTDLNQSLSSEPEAFDIAAHRARFQALRAALRYELGETDQATLELKALLKDAPESEATDRTRIALAAILSETGQHSAAQKLVTQVLNHDPAQVDALRMQGDWLIDEDKTGNAIITLRKALDQEPDNALVLATLARAYEREGSQDLMSDVLMRAVESASYDPALTLKMVEVLRTQGQLPAAENLTLEALRRQNTNLQLLGTLTEIHIAMEDWGRVTQDIHRLRQLRSDAAAHLADQLEGQQLIQRRKTKELMQFVENQLDNDTTGAAMVIRSMILDNQMAEAANYAKAAYTAQPEDPVASFLYATTLGHIHQDAEAIALFRSLVTDDPTLRDAWMAMYNLHQRAGEMKTALSVIEEALDHLPQDAGLKWIHASHMQAIGETDQAIAIYEDLYAQDSGQEMIANNLASLLSTERDDTDSLNRAYLIARRLQGSTYPPYQDTYGWIALKRGEVAQALEHLEPAASALNGDPTVQYHLGMAYVAAGQAQSAQTTLVYASELLMDHQDEMPELQAQVTAALASLAAAPSEIVTE
;
A
#
# COMPACT_ATOMS: atom_id res chain seq x y z
N VAL A 1 -94.83 11.16 25.91
CA VAL A 1 -94.11 10.01 25.23
C VAL A 1 -92.91 10.53 24.41
N ILE A 2 -93.01 11.69 23.68
CA ILE A 2 -91.91 12.20 22.81
C ILE A 2 -90.77 12.80 23.64
N ARG A 3 -90.96 13.33 24.85
CA ARG A 3 -89.88 13.86 25.71
C ARG A 3 -89.12 12.72 26.48
N LEU A 4 -89.63 11.53 26.57
CA LEU A 4 -88.93 10.40 27.17
C LEU A 4 -88.02 9.66 26.17
N PHE A 5 -88.41 9.70 24.87
CA PHE A 5 -87.55 9.15 23.82
C PHE A 5 -86.35 9.99 23.49
N LEU A 6 -86.41 11.32 23.61
CA LEU A 6 -85.27 12.21 23.39
C LEU A 6 -84.28 12.15 24.55
N ALA A 7 -84.69 11.88 25.78
CA ALA A 7 -83.72 11.68 26.89
C ALA A 7 -83.05 10.31 26.87
N LEU A 8 -83.69 9.28 26.36
CA LEU A 8 -83.09 7.94 26.24
C LEU A 8 -82.18 7.83 25.00
N SER A 9 -82.40 8.66 23.96
CA SER A 9 -81.48 8.76 22.77
C SER A 9 -80.23 9.59 23.05
N LEU A 10 -80.24 10.49 24.04
CA LEU A 10 -79.11 11.28 24.45
C LEU A 10 -78.17 10.55 25.43
N ILE A 11 -78.71 9.53 26.15
CA ILE A 11 -77.89 8.69 27.06
C ILE A 11 -77.17 7.57 26.28
N LEU A 12 -77.64 7.14 25.12
CA LEU A 12 -77.02 6.10 24.31
C LEU A 12 -75.91 6.61 23.35
N THR A 13 -75.73 7.93 23.27
CA THR A 13 -74.66 8.53 22.49
C THR A 13 -73.42 8.96 23.32
N LEU A 14 -73.46 8.67 24.64
CA LEU A 14 -72.36 9.01 25.58
C LEU A 14 -71.50 7.81 25.96
N THR A 15 -71.65 6.65 25.34
CA THR A 15 -70.89 5.44 25.69
C THR A 15 -70.13 4.84 24.51
N ALA A 16 -69.64 5.68 23.59
CA ALA A 16 -68.82 5.19 22.51
C ALA A 16 -67.76 6.25 22.09
N CYS A 17 -66.94 6.69 22.99
CA CYS A 17 -65.66 7.27 22.73
C CYS A 17 -64.73 6.74 23.83
N ASP A 18 -64.05 5.64 23.56
CA ASP A 18 -62.93 5.24 24.40
C ASP A 18 -62.01 6.43 24.49
N SER A 19 -61.69 6.86 25.71
CA SER A 19 -60.77 7.96 25.92
C SER A 19 -59.39 7.60 25.31
N SER A 20 -58.60 8.59 24.90
CA SER A 20 -57.26 8.32 24.42
C SER A 20 -56.44 7.50 25.44
N GLU A 21 -56.84 7.59 26.69
CA GLU A 21 -56.21 6.89 27.80
C GLU A 21 -56.61 5.43 27.87
N GLU A 22 -57.87 5.07 27.65
CA GLU A 22 -58.35 3.68 27.59
C GLU A 22 -57.76 2.95 26.37
N ARG A 23 -57.64 3.61 25.22
CA ARG A 23 -56.99 3.05 24.04
C ARG A 23 -55.49 2.87 24.24
N ALA A 24 -54.83 3.80 24.93
CA ALA A 24 -53.42 3.68 25.27
C ALA A 24 -53.19 2.45 26.17
N GLU A 25 -54.08 2.23 27.15
CA GLU A 25 -53.99 1.05 28.02
C GLU A 25 -54.26 -0.27 27.28
N GLU A 26 -55.24 -0.29 26.34
CA GLU A 26 -55.49 -1.45 25.48
C GLU A 26 -54.22 -1.82 24.65
N HIS A 27 -53.60 -0.84 24.00
CA HIS A 27 -52.33 -1.03 23.27
C HIS A 27 -51.23 -1.51 24.20
N TYR A 28 -51.15 -1.00 25.44
CA TYR A 28 -50.14 -1.44 26.40
C TYR A 28 -50.32 -2.92 26.79
N GLN A 29 -51.54 -3.36 27.05
CA GLN A 29 -51.86 -4.75 27.38
C GLN A 29 -51.57 -5.68 26.18
N ASN A 30 -51.87 -5.24 24.95
CA ASN A 30 -51.55 -5.96 23.73
C ASN A 30 -49.99 -6.10 23.56
N ALA A 31 -49.24 -5.05 23.87
CA ALA A 31 -47.79 -5.10 23.83
C ALA A 31 -47.21 -6.11 24.82
N LEU A 32 -47.72 -6.13 26.06
CA LEU A 32 -47.31 -7.11 27.08
C LEU A 32 -47.58 -8.55 26.64
N SER A 33 -48.76 -8.80 26.02
CA SER A 33 -49.09 -10.12 25.47
C SER A 33 -48.15 -10.54 24.35
N LEU A 34 -47.84 -9.64 23.40
CA LEU A 34 -46.94 -9.90 22.31
C LEU A 34 -45.50 -10.17 22.76
N LEU A 35 -45.05 -9.46 23.79
CA LEU A 35 -43.71 -9.72 24.39
C LEU A 35 -43.70 -11.09 25.11
N ALA A 36 -44.76 -11.47 25.77
CA ALA A 36 -44.88 -12.80 26.39
C ALA A 36 -44.84 -13.93 25.34
N ASP A 37 -45.38 -13.67 24.14
CA ASP A 37 -45.34 -14.59 22.99
C ASP A 37 -44.02 -14.51 22.20
N GLY A 38 -43.08 -13.65 22.56
CA GLY A 38 -41.77 -13.45 21.89
C GLY A 38 -41.83 -12.59 20.63
N ASP A 39 -42.97 -11.92 20.37
CA ASP A 39 -43.19 -11.09 19.17
C ASP A 39 -42.81 -9.63 19.44
N SER A 40 -41.50 -9.39 19.64
CA SER A 40 -40.97 -8.04 19.89
C SER A 40 -41.26 -7.04 18.76
N PRO A 41 -41.19 -7.38 17.45
CA PRO A 41 -41.47 -6.40 16.40
C PRO A 41 -42.91 -5.85 16.46
N ARG A 42 -43.93 -6.68 16.69
CA ARG A 42 -45.30 -6.20 16.83
C ARG A 42 -45.52 -5.48 18.15
N ALA A 43 -44.93 -5.94 19.24
CA ALA A 43 -44.97 -5.25 20.53
C ALA A 43 -44.44 -3.81 20.46
N LEU A 44 -43.37 -3.57 19.74
CA LEU A 44 -42.79 -2.22 19.51
C LEU A 44 -43.77 -1.29 18.76
N ILE A 45 -44.59 -1.81 17.85
CA ILE A 45 -45.62 -1.03 17.16
C ILE A 45 -46.71 -0.62 18.19
N GLU A 46 -47.17 -1.56 19.03
CA GLU A 46 -48.17 -1.29 20.05
C GLU A 46 -47.66 -0.28 21.08
N LEU A 47 -46.42 -0.43 21.55
CA LEU A 47 -45.82 0.52 22.49
C LEU A 47 -45.66 1.94 21.89
N ARG A 48 -45.32 2.06 20.60
CA ARG A 48 -45.33 3.35 19.91
C ARG A 48 -46.72 3.97 19.84
N ASN A 49 -47.77 3.16 19.66
CA ASN A 49 -49.14 3.62 19.68
C ASN A 49 -49.51 4.14 21.08
N VAL A 50 -49.11 3.43 22.15
CA VAL A 50 -49.28 3.93 23.54
C VAL A 50 -48.67 5.30 23.69
N LEU A 51 -47.40 5.47 23.34
CA LEU A 51 -46.65 6.71 23.51
C LEU A 51 -47.17 7.85 22.62
N LYS A 52 -47.79 7.53 21.48
CA LYS A 52 -48.47 8.49 20.60
C LYS A 52 -49.79 8.99 21.22
N LEU A 53 -50.54 8.13 21.92
CA LEU A 53 -51.82 8.45 22.57
C LEU A 53 -51.61 9.12 23.94
N LYS A 54 -50.62 8.64 24.71
CA LYS A 54 -50.27 9.13 26.03
C LYS A 54 -48.73 9.16 26.21
N ASN A 55 -48.13 10.26 25.81
CA ASN A 55 -46.66 10.41 25.84
C ASN A 55 -46.05 10.44 27.25
N THR A 56 -46.89 10.50 28.28
CA THR A 56 -46.50 10.43 29.70
C THR A 56 -46.67 9.05 30.33
N HIS A 57 -46.91 8.01 29.52
CA HIS A 57 -47.05 6.66 30.02
C HIS A 57 -45.66 6.06 30.32
N LEU A 58 -45.21 6.16 31.57
CA LEU A 58 -43.87 5.84 32.00
C LEU A 58 -43.50 4.37 31.81
N GLU A 59 -44.40 3.45 32.20
CA GLU A 59 -44.20 2.01 32.09
C GLU A 59 -44.04 1.58 30.63
N ALA A 60 -44.89 2.11 29.73
CA ALA A 60 -44.78 1.83 28.31
C ALA A 60 -43.51 2.39 27.71
N ARG A 61 -43.06 3.58 28.14
CA ARG A 61 -41.83 4.17 27.69
C ARG A 61 -40.60 3.33 28.09
N ARG A 62 -40.58 2.87 29.35
CA ARG A 62 -39.54 1.98 29.86
C ARG A 62 -39.51 0.68 29.07
N LEU A 63 -40.65 0.03 28.93
CA LEU A 63 -40.78 -1.23 28.23
C LEU A 63 -40.36 -1.10 26.73
N TYR A 64 -40.73 0.04 26.12
CA TYR A 64 -40.30 0.36 24.76
C TYR A 64 -38.77 0.51 24.66
N ALA A 65 -38.19 1.29 25.59
CA ALA A 65 -36.74 1.49 25.65
C ALA A 65 -35.97 0.17 25.84
N ASP A 66 -36.43 -0.66 26.80
CA ASP A 66 -35.83 -1.97 27.07
C ASP A 66 -35.91 -2.89 25.85
N THR A 67 -37.05 -2.90 25.16
CA THR A 67 -37.28 -3.75 24.00
C THR A 67 -36.42 -3.32 22.78
N VAL A 68 -36.28 -2.02 22.52
CA VAL A 68 -35.42 -1.52 21.42
C VAL A 68 -33.95 -1.73 21.72
N ILE A 69 -33.50 -1.60 22.99
CA ILE A 69 -32.13 -1.93 23.40
C ILE A 69 -31.83 -3.41 23.16
N ALA A 70 -32.76 -4.29 23.57
CA ALA A 70 -32.64 -5.73 23.35
C ALA A 70 -32.62 -6.10 21.86
N ALA A 71 -33.21 -5.28 20.98
CA ALA A 71 -33.16 -5.42 19.53
C ALA A 71 -31.87 -4.80 18.88
N GLY A 72 -30.97 -4.23 19.69
CA GLY A 72 -29.72 -3.61 19.21
C GLY A 72 -29.82 -2.11 18.88
N GLU A 73 -31.01 -1.52 18.96
CA GLU A 73 -31.25 -0.10 18.68
C GLU A 73 -30.97 0.79 19.93
N VAL A 74 -29.69 0.77 20.37
CA VAL A 74 -29.27 1.37 21.64
C VAL A 74 -29.50 2.89 21.65
N ALA A 75 -29.29 3.58 20.55
CA ALA A 75 -29.47 5.04 20.46
C ALA A 75 -30.93 5.46 20.69
N GLU A 76 -31.91 4.73 20.11
CA GLU A 76 -33.33 4.98 20.33
C GLU A 76 -33.71 4.68 21.80
N GLY A 77 -33.19 3.57 22.36
CA GLY A 77 -33.40 3.22 23.74
C GLY A 77 -32.91 4.29 24.71
N LEU A 78 -31.69 4.80 24.49
CA LEU A 78 -31.12 5.91 25.26
C LEU A 78 -32.00 7.17 25.18
N ALA A 79 -32.44 7.54 23.96
CA ALA A 79 -33.32 8.70 23.82
C ALA A 79 -34.64 8.54 24.60
N GLN A 80 -35.20 7.33 24.70
CA GLN A 80 -36.38 7.09 25.50
C GLN A 80 -36.12 7.10 27.01
N TYR A 81 -34.98 6.59 27.45
CA TYR A 81 -34.54 6.67 28.85
C TYR A 81 -34.28 8.12 29.31
N MET A 82 -33.63 8.94 28.46
CA MET A 82 -33.48 10.38 28.74
C MET A 82 -34.84 11.08 28.93
N ARG A 83 -35.82 10.78 28.06
CA ARG A 83 -37.18 11.32 28.22
C ARG A 83 -37.89 10.78 29.47
N LEU A 84 -37.61 9.54 29.88
CA LEU A 84 -38.11 8.98 31.10
C LEU A 84 -37.60 9.74 32.32
N VAL A 85 -36.29 10.02 32.35
CA VAL A 85 -35.64 10.83 33.40
C VAL A 85 -36.19 12.27 33.44
N GLU A 86 -36.40 12.91 32.25
CA GLU A 86 -37.06 14.23 32.19
C GLU A 86 -38.44 14.25 32.80
N GLN A 87 -39.24 13.17 32.64
CA GLN A 87 -40.58 13.05 33.17
C GLN A 87 -40.61 12.65 34.65
N GLN A 88 -39.59 11.88 35.09
CA GLN A 88 -39.49 11.40 36.46
C GLN A 88 -38.01 11.46 36.92
N PRO A 89 -37.52 12.64 37.32
CA PRO A 89 -36.13 12.83 37.77
C PRO A 89 -35.72 11.98 38.98
N GLU A 90 -36.65 11.60 39.79
CA GLU A 90 -36.46 10.77 41.01
C GLU A 90 -36.39 9.26 40.71
N ASP A 91 -36.49 8.87 39.43
CA ASP A 91 -36.38 7.48 39.00
C ASP A 91 -34.92 7.05 38.92
N GLY A 92 -34.36 6.57 40.02
CA GLY A 92 -32.99 6.15 40.16
C GLY A 92 -32.59 5.03 39.19
N ALA A 93 -33.55 4.13 38.86
CA ALA A 93 -33.27 3.06 37.88
C ALA A 93 -33.15 3.60 36.46
N ALA A 94 -33.96 4.58 36.06
CA ALA A 94 -33.83 5.24 34.77
C ALA A 94 -32.55 6.08 34.69
N GLN A 95 -32.20 6.78 35.78
CA GLN A 95 -30.91 7.49 35.86
C GLN A 95 -29.72 6.54 35.66
N LEU A 96 -29.74 5.36 36.33
CA LEU A 96 -28.70 4.35 36.23
C LEU A 96 -28.52 3.81 34.82
N VAL A 97 -29.60 3.44 34.16
CA VAL A 97 -29.56 2.92 32.79
C VAL A 97 -29.06 3.99 31.82
N THR A 98 -29.54 5.25 31.98
CA THR A 98 -29.06 6.36 31.14
C THR A 98 -27.58 6.59 31.32
N ALA A 99 -27.06 6.65 32.54
CA ALA A 99 -25.64 6.79 32.83
C ALA A 99 -24.80 5.67 32.22
N ARG A 100 -25.27 4.43 32.35
CA ARG A 100 -24.60 3.25 31.80
C ARG A 100 -24.48 3.35 30.24
N LEU A 101 -25.58 3.62 29.56
CA LEU A 101 -25.59 3.72 28.10
C LEU A 101 -24.70 4.86 27.57
N LEU A 102 -24.73 6.00 28.25
CA LEU A 102 -23.86 7.13 27.92
C LEU A 102 -22.38 6.80 28.17
N MET A 103 -22.06 6.11 29.26
CA MET A 103 -20.72 5.68 29.57
C MET A 103 -20.19 4.65 28.53
N GLU A 104 -21.03 3.69 28.12
CA GLU A 104 -20.72 2.68 27.10
C GLU A 104 -20.51 3.31 25.70
N SER A 105 -21.16 4.46 25.44
CA SER A 105 -20.94 5.27 24.24
C SER A 105 -19.82 6.32 24.38
N PHE A 106 -19.02 6.26 25.44
CA PHE A 106 -17.90 7.19 25.74
C PHE A 106 -18.30 8.67 25.92
N SER A 107 -19.59 8.94 26.16
CA SER A 107 -20.16 10.29 26.39
C SER A 107 -20.13 10.64 27.89
N TYR A 108 -18.94 10.71 28.47
CA TYR A 108 -18.77 10.79 29.92
C TYR A 108 -19.28 12.11 30.51
N GLU A 109 -19.10 13.25 29.80
CA GLU A 109 -19.60 14.56 30.23
C GLU A 109 -21.14 14.57 30.33
N GLU A 110 -21.80 13.89 29.40
CA GLU A 110 -23.27 13.75 29.43
C GLU A 110 -23.71 12.71 30.48
N ALA A 111 -22.90 11.70 30.78
CA ALA A 111 -23.18 10.65 31.74
C ALA A 111 -23.11 11.14 33.20
N GLU A 112 -22.27 12.13 33.52
CA GLU A 112 -21.97 12.60 34.87
C GLU A 112 -23.24 12.92 35.69
N PRO A 113 -24.16 13.78 35.26
CA PRO A 113 -25.34 14.12 36.05
C PRO A 113 -26.25 12.91 36.32
N TYR A 114 -26.35 11.99 35.37
CA TYR A 114 -27.16 10.78 35.53
C TYR A 114 -26.51 9.78 36.50
N ALA A 115 -25.18 9.61 36.40
CA ALA A 115 -24.43 8.73 37.28
C ALA A 115 -24.48 9.19 38.74
N SER A 116 -24.22 10.47 38.97
CA SER A 116 -24.27 11.09 40.29
C SER A 116 -25.69 11.04 40.92
N ASN A 117 -26.73 11.31 40.11
CA ASN A 117 -28.12 11.16 40.56
C ASN A 117 -28.47 9.71 40.89
N ALA A 118 -28.05 8.76 40.03
CA ALA A 118 -28.27 7.33 40.26
C ALA A 118 -27.63 6.87 41.58
N ALA A 119 -26.38 7.26 41.82
CA ALA A 119 -25.67 6.92 43.05
C ALA A 119 -26.34 7.54 44.31
N THR A 120 -26.92 8.73 44.17
CA THR A 120 -27.65 9.42 45.25
C THR A 120 -28.99 8.77 45.53
N LEU A 121 -29.75 8.41 44.47
CA LEU A 121 -31.10 7.83 44.60
C LEU A 121 -31.07 6.34 44.95
N LEU A 122 -30.00 5.65 44.62
CA LEU A 122 -29.78 4.21 44.80
C LEU A 122 -28.49 3.92 45.61
N PRO A 123 -28.34 4.44 46.82
CA PRO A 123 -27.06 4.36 47.57
C PRO A 123 -26.63 2.92 47.90
N ASP A 124 -27.61 2.02 48.02
CA ASP A 124 -27.40 0.59 48.33
C ASP A 124 -27.15 -0.27 47.07
N THR A 125 -27.22 0.32 45.86
CA THR A 125 -27.00 -0.37 44.61
C THR A 125 -25.52 -0.29 44.21
N PRO A 126 -24.77 -1.39 44.24
CA PRO A 126 -23.34 -1.36 43.93
C PRO A 126 -23.02 -0.86 42.51
N GLU A 127 -23.87 -1.22 41.53
CA GLU A 127 -23.71 -0.77 40.13
C GLU A 127 -23.82 0.74 40.00
N ALA A 128 -24.75 1.40 40.69
CA ALA A 128 -24.89 2.85 40.60
C ALA A 128 -23.65 3.56 41.11
N ARG A 129 -23.13 3.13 42.26
CA ARG A 129 -21.87 3.65 42.81
C ARG A 129 -20.65 3.34 41.93
N ALA A 130 -20.64 2.17 41.28
CA ALA A 130 -19.53 1.77 40.39
C ALA A 130 -19.51 2.60 39.09
N ILE A 131 -20.68 2.89 38.51
CA ILE A 131 -20.79 3.74 37.31
C ILE A 131 -20.41 5.18 37.63
N ASP A 132 -20.88 5.71 38.78
CA ASP A 132 -20.47 7.04 39.23
C ASP A 132 -18.93 7.17 39.40
N ALA A 133 -18.30 6.19 40.03
CA ALA A 133 -16.85 6.16 40.19
C ALA A 133 -16.15 6.03 38.81
N ALA A 134 -16.71 5.23 37.90
CA ALA A 134 -16.12 5.05 36.54
C ALA A 134 -16.20 6.33 35.70
N VAL A 135 -17.32 7.03 35.75
CA VAL A 135 -17.50 8.31 35.04
C VAL A 135 -16.56 9.37 35.61
N ASP A 136 -16.49 9.50 36.92
CA ASP A 136 -15.54 10.44 37.58
C ASP A 136 -14.10 10.14 37.21
N TYR A 137 -13.70 8.86 37.14
CA TYR A 137 -12.35 8.48 36.73
C TYR A 137 -12.05 8.92 35.29
N GLN A 138 -12.99 8.71 34.35
CA GLN A 138 -12.79 9.07 32.96
C GLN A 138 -12.72 10.59 32.75
N LEU A 139 -13.56 11.34 33.44
CA LEU A 139 -13.52 12.81 33.41
C LEU A 139 -12.23 13.37 34.02
N ALA A 140 -11.82 12.83 35.16
CA ALA A 140 -10.59 13.21 35.82
C ALA A 140 -9.34 12.86 34.97
N LEU A 141 -9.36 11.74 34.26
CA LEU A 141 -8.30 11.34 33.33
C LEU A 141 -8.15 12.37 32.20
N ARG A 142 -9.27 12.80 31.60
CA ARG A 142 -9.28 13.84 30.55
C ARG A 142 -8.81 15.20 31.08
N ALA A 143 -9.24 15.56 32.31
CA ALA A 143 -8.85 16.79 32.99
C ALA A 143 -7.43 16.77 33.58
N LYS A 144 -6.77 15.61 33.57
CA LYS A 144 -5.48 15.35 34.24
C LYS A 144 -5.53 15.66 35.76
N ASP A 145 -6.68 15.40 36.40
CA ASP A 145 -6.88 15.55 37.84
C ASP A 145 -6.56 14.24 38.58
N ALA A 146 -5.33 14.10 38.98
CA ALA A 146 -4.83 12.92 39.70
C ALA A 146 -5.52 12.70 41.06
N GLN A 147 -6.02 13.75 41.71
CA GLN A 147 -6.68 13.61 43.00
C GLN A 147 -8.06 12.96 42.83
N THR A 148 -8.86 13.44 41.90
CA THR A 148 -10.17 12.87 41.58
C THR A 148 -10.04 11.46 41.01
N GLN A 149 -9.05 11.19 40.15
CA GLN A 149 -8.72 9.84 39.68
C GLN A 149 -8.47 8.88 40.82
N GLN A 150 -7.60 9.23 41.75
CA GLN A 150 -7.29 8.39 42.91
C GLN A 150 -8.50 8.17 43.83
N SER A 151 -9.34 9.18 44.01
CA SER A 151 -10.60 9.07 44.77
C SER A 151 -11.55 8.09 44.10
N ALA A 152 -11.72 8.15 42.78
CA ALA A 152 -12.59 7.25 42.01
C ALA A 152 -12.09 5.79 42.12
N ILE A 153 -10.77 5.57 41.93
CA ILE A 153 -10.16 4.22 42.10
C ILE A 153 -10.41 3.70 43.51
N THR A 154 -10.27 4.52 44.54
CA THR A 154 -10.46 4.11 45.94
C THR A 154 -11.92 3.71 46.20
N ARG A 155 -12.88 4.47 45.68
CA ARG A 155 -14.32 4.11 45.76
C ARG A 155 -14.62 2.81 45.03
N ALA A 156 -14.07 2.62 43.83
CA ALA A 156 -14.22 1.39 43.04
C ALA A 156 -13.62 0.16 43.77
N ASP A 157 -12.43 0.30 44.37
CA ASP A 157 -11.77 -0.76 45.15
C ASP A 157 -12.61 -1.15 46.40
N GLN A 158 -13.19 -0.18 47.08
CA GLN A 158 -14.12 -0.44 48.22
C GLN A 158 -15.38 -1.21 47.79
N ILE A 159 -15.94 -0.89 46.62
CA ILE A 159 -17.09 -1.63 46.08
C ILE A 159 -16.69 -3.08 45.76
N LEU A 160 -15.51 -3.33 45.22
CA LEU A 160 -15.06 -4.69 44.89
C LEU A 160 -14.77 -5.55 46.15
N GLN A 161 -14.45 -4.97 47.29
CA GLN A 161 -14.26 -5.72 48.53
C GLN A 161 -15.58 -6.40 49.00
N ASP A 162 -16.72 -5.71 48.84
CA ASP A 162 -18.03 -6.22 49.21
C ASP A 162 -18.78 -6.93 48.05
N HIS A 163 -18.47 -6.51 46.81
CA HIS A 163 -19.14 -6.91 45.58
C HIS A 163 -18.13 -7.21 44.47
N PRO A 164 -17.40 -8.34 44.51
CA PRO A 164 -16.34 -8.67 43.56
C PRO A 164 -16.81 -8.91 42.11
N ASP A 165 -18.11 -9.07 41.93
CA ASP A 165 -18.80 -9.23 40.67
C ASP A 165 -19.06 -7.90 39.92
N GLN A 166 -18.78 -6.73 40.54
CA GLN A 166 -19.07 -5.44 39.94
C GLN A 166 -18.12 -5.05 38.80
N PHE A 167 -18.65 -5.16 37.61
CA PHE A 167 -17.89 -5.00 36.36
C PHE A 167 -17.24 -3.61 36.19
N TYR A 168 -18.00 -2.53 36.37
CA TYR A 168 -17.50 -1.15 36.20
C TYR A 168 -16.51 -0.73 37.28
N ALA A 169 -16.68 -1.21 38.49
CA ALA A 169 -15.69 -1.02 39.53
C ALA A 169 -14.38 -1.74 39.20
N ALA A 170 -14.45 -2.99 38.71
CA ALA A 170 -13.27 -3.73 38.30
C ALA A 170 -12.54 -3.04 37.11
N GLN A 171 -13.27 -2.53 36.12
CA GLN A 171 -12.67 -1.77 35.01
C GLN A 171 -11.97 -0.50 35.51
N THR A 172 -12.56 0.24 36.44
CA THR A 172 -11.96 1.47 37.01
C THR A 172 -10.66 1.17 37.75
N VAL A 173 -10.66 0.13 38.60
CA VAL A 173 -9.45 -0.31 39.32
C VAL A 173 -8.39 -0.76 38.34
N MET A 174 -8.73 -1.58 37.32
CA MET A 174 -7.78 -2.05 36.30
C MET A 174 -7.20 -0.88 35.49
N ALA A 175 -8.00 0.12 35.11
CA ALA A 175 -7.51 1.31 34.44
C ALA A 175 -6.45 2.06 35.26
N GLY A 176 -6.70 2.25 36.57
CA GLY A 176 -5.71 2.83 37.47
C GLY A 176 -4.45 1.99 37.63
N LEU A 177 -4.57 0.67 37.62
CA LEU A 177 -3.41 -0.26 37.69
C LEU A 177 -2.58 -0.22 36.40
N ILE A 178 -3.22 -0.07 35.23
CA ILE A 178 -2.54 0.11 33.95
C ILE A 178 -1.74 1.43 33.93
N GLU A 179 -2.38 2.53 34.32
CA GLU A 179 -1.74 3.85 34.36
C GLU A 179 -0.55 3.88 35.35
N GLY A 180 -0.71 3.23 36.51
CA GLY A 180 0.33 3.11 37.53
C GLY A 180 1.42 2.07 37.21
N GLY A 181 1.28 1.29 36.12
CA GLY A 181 2.23 0.23 35.76
C GLY A 181 2.27 -0.95 36.74
N HIS A 182 1.18 -1.19 37.49
CA HIS A 182 1.09 -2.23 38.51
C HIS A 182 0.66 -3.59 37.94
N TRP A 183 1.48 -4.17 37.03
CA TRP A 183 1.12 -5.30 36.16
C TRP A 183 0.74 -6.59 36.93
N SER A 184 1.41 -6.92 38.02
CA SER A 184 1.05 -8.09 38.86
C SER A 184 -0.35 -7.96 39.47
N ARG A 185 -0.66 -6.78 40.06
CA ARG A 185 -1.99 -6.51 40.61
C ARG A 185 -3.07 -6.46 39.51
N LEU A 186 -2.73 -5.95 38.31
CA LEU A 186 -3.62 -5.96 37.16
C LEU A 186 -3.97 -7.41 36.76
N LEU A 187 -2.98 -8.31 36.76
CA LEU A 187 -3.20 -9.72 36.43
C LEU A 187 -4.12 -10.39 37.46
N ASP A 188 -3.86 -10.15 38.76
CA ASP A 188 -4.69 -10.69 39.84
C ASP A 188 -6.14 -10.19 39.74
N GLN A 189 -6.32 -8.88 39.50
CA GLN A 189 -7.64 -8.27 39.37
C GLN A 189 -8.39 -8.78 38.12
N ALA A 190 -7.68 -8.89 36.99
CA ALA A 190 -8.27 -9.41 35.75
C ALA A 190 -8.73 -10.86 35.91
N ASN A 191 -7.90 -11.72 36.55
CA ASN A 191 -8.24 -13.11 36.82
C ASN A 191 -9.50 -13.20 37.73
N ALA A 192 -9.53 -12.45 38.82
CA ALA A 192 -10.69 -12.42 39.74
C ALA A 192 -11.98 -11.95 39.04
N THR A 193 -11.86 -10.92 38.16
CA THR A 193 -13.03 -10.43 37.41
C THR A 193 -13.51 -11.45 36.35
N LEU A 194 -12.63 -12.22 35.73
CA LEU A 194 -12.98 -13.27 34.74
C LEU A 194 -13.74 -14.44 35.36
N GLU A 195 -13.64 -14.66 36.70
CA GLU A 195 -14.47 -15.68 37.38
C GLU A 195 -15.97 -15.36 37.28
N PHE A 196 -16.35 -14.07 37.26
CA PHE A 196 -17.72 -13.61 37.13
C PHE A 196 -18.09 -13.21 35.70
N HIS A 197 -17.15 -12.70 34.94
CA HIS A 197 -17.32 -12.13 33.59
C HIS A 197 -16.44 -12.83 32.56
N SER A 198 -16.52 -14.16 32.46
CA SER A 198 -15.68 -15.01 31.62
C SER A 198 -15.68 -14.68 30.12
N LYS A 199 -16.79 -14.06 29.64
CA LYS A 199 -16.95 -13.62 28.23
C LYS A 199 -16.72 -12.12 28.05
N SER A 200 -15.93 -11.48 28.89
CA SER A 200 -15.58 -10.06 28.73
C SER A 200 -14.25 -9.90 27.99
N LEU A 201 -14.34 -9.56 26.70
CA LEU A 201 -13.15 -9.34 25.87
C LEU A 201 -12.23 -8.20 26.40
N PRO A 202 -12.75 -7.07 26.93
CA PRO A 202 -11.91 -6.05 27.58
C PRO A 202 -11.06 -6.57 28.73
N ILE A 203 -11.62 -7.45 29.57
CA ILE A 203 -10.90 -8.02 30.71
C ILE A 203 -9.84 -9.01 30.25
N HIS A 204 -10.14 -9.86 29.26
CA HIS A 204 -9.14 -10.73 28.65
C HIS A 204 -7.96 -9.94 28.03
N ARG A 205 -8.25 -8.79 27.40
CA ARG A 205 -7.20 -7.89 26.87
C ARG A 205 -6.34 -7.28 27.99
N ALA A 206 -6.96 -6.86 29.08
CA ALA A 206 -6.20 -6.36 30.23
C ALA A 206 -5.30 -7.43 30.85
N ARG A 207 -5.82 -8.68 30.99
CA ARG A 207 -5.04 -9.85 31.42
C ARG A 207 -3.85 -10.11 30.49
N LEU A 208 -4.07 -10.14 29.18
CA LEU A 208 -3.00 -10.37 28.20
C LEU A 208 -1.94 -9.29 28.27
N MET A 209 -2.33 -8.01 28.39
CA MET A 209 -1.42 -6.88 28.59
C MET A 209 -0.55 -7.05 29.84
N ALA A 210 -1.15 -7.45 30.96
CA ALA A 210 -0.40 -7.68 32.20
C ALA A 210 0.64 -8.79 32.03
N LEU A 211 0.27 -9.91 31.41
CA LEU A 211 1.15 -11.05 31.14
C LEU A 211 2.30 -10.68 30.21
N GLU A 212 2.03 -9.90 29.18
CA GLU A 212 3.06 -9.40 28.26
C GLU A 212 4.09 -8.52 29.00
N ARG A 213 3.62 -7.61 29.83
CA ARG A 213 4.48 -6.70 30.62
C ARG A 213 5.29 -7.42 31.68
N LEU A 214 4.78 -8.53 32.20
CA LEU A 214 5.47 -9.40 33.16
C LEU A 214 6.42 -10.40 32.48
N GLY A 215 6.33 -10.55 31.15
CA GLY A 215 7.11 -11.52 30.39
C GLY A 215 6.69 -12.98 30.67
N ASP A 216 5.47 -13.21 31.12
CA ASP A 216 4.94 -14.56 31.38
C ASP A 216 4.41 -15.18 30.09
N LEU A 217 5.35 -15.80 29.33
CA LEU A 217 5.03 -16.44 28.05
C LEU A 217 4.02 -17.59 28.19
N ARG A 218 4.05 -18.33 29.31
CA ARG A 218 3.11 -19.42 29.54
C ARG A 218 1.71 -18.90 29.82
N GLY A 219 1.60 -17.89 30.68
CA GLY A 219 0.34 -17.24 30.94
C GLY A 219 -0.27 -16.60 29.70
N MET A 220 0.57 -16.02 28.80
CA MET A 220 0.12 -15.48 27.52
C MET A 220 -0.48 -16.55 26.60
N GLU A 221 0.17 -17.73 26.51
CA GLU A 221 -0.36 -18.87 25.76
C GLU A 221 -1.75 -19.28 26.25
N ASP A 222 -1.87 -19.52 27.57
CA ASP A 222 -3.13 -19.90 28.20
C ASP A 222 -4.22 -18.83 27.98
N ALA A 223 -3.87 -17.56 28.09
CA ALA A 223 -4.82 -16.45 27.88
C ALA A 223 -5.30 -16.36 26.42
N LEU A 224 -4.41 -16.49 25.43
CA LEU A 224 -4.74 -16.48 24.01
C LEU A 224 -5.61 -17.67 23.61
N LEU A 225 -5.32 -18.88 24.12
CA LEU A 225 -6.12 -20.08 23.91
C LEU A 225 -7.54 -19.88 24.46
N GLN A 226 -7.66 -19.40 25.71
CA GLN A 226 -8.97 -19.10 26.32
C GLN A 226 -9.76 -18.04 25.55
N MET A 227 -9.08 -17.02 25.02
CA MET A 227 -9.72 -16.00 24.17
C MET A 227 -10.28 -16.62 22.88
N ALA A 228 -9.48 -17.46 22.19
CA ALA A 228 -9.94 -18.12 20.97
C ALA A 228 -11.11 -19.09 21.23
N GLU A 229 -11.12 -19.78 22.37
CA GLU A 229 -12.21 -20.69 22.77
C GLU A 229 -13.49 -19.93 23.19
N ASN A 230 -13.35 -18.82 23.93
CA ASN A 230 -14.51 -18.06 24.45
C ASN A 230 -15.20 -17.21 23.38
N PHE A 231 -14.50 -16.85 22.30
CA PHE A 231 -14.98 -15.97 21.22
C PHE A 231 -14.74 -16.59 19.84
N PRO A 232 -15.31 -17.76 19.53
CA PRO A 232 -15.11 -18.44 18.25
C PRO A 232 -15.63 -17.64 17.06
N GLU A 233 -16.53 -16.70 17.29
CA GLU A 233 -17.07 -15.78 16.29
C GLU A 233 -16.08 -14.67 15.88
N ASP A 234 -14.97 -14.48 16.60
CA ASP A 234 -13.91 -13.52 16.27
C ASP A 234 -12.65 -14.23 15.75
N PRO A 235 -12.52 -14.45 14.42
CA PRO A 235 -11.37 -15.14 13.83
C PRO A 235 -10.04 -14.42 14.10
N SER A 236 -10.08 -13.11 14.40
CA SER A 236 -8.87 -12.33 14.67
C SER A 236 -8.08 -12.81 15.89
N LEU A 237 -8.76 -13.45 16.82
CA LEU A 237 -8.12 -13.99 18.03
C LEU A 237 -7.28 -15.24 17.73
N GLY A 238 -7.77 -16.10 16.84
CA GLY A 238 -6.99 -17.23 16.34
C GLY A 238 -5.74 -16.79 15.57
N VAL A 239 -5.88 -15.76 14.73
CA VAL A 239 -4.75 -15.15 14.03
C VAL A 239 -3.72 -14.58 15.03
N LYS A 240 -4.16 -13.94 16.13
CA LYS A 240 -3.24 -13.45 17.16
C LYS A 240 -2.47 -14.57 17.84
N LEU A 241 -3.11 -15.70 18.13
CA LEU A 241 -2.45 -16.88 18.71
C LEU A 241 -1.40 -17.46 17.76
N VAL A 242 -1.75 -17.64 16.48
CA VAL A 242 -0.83 -18.12 15.43
C VAL A 242 0.37 -17.19 15.31
N ASN A 243 0.13 -15.87 15.24
CA ASN A 243 1.21 -14.87 15.17
C ASN A 243 2.09 -14.89 16.43
N TRP A 244 1.50 -15.12 17.59
CA TRP A 244 2.27 -15.23 18.84
C TRP A 244 3.17 -16.47 18.81
N TYR A 245 2.68 -17.66 18.43
CA TYR A 245 3.49 -18.86 18.26
C TYR A 245 4.63 -18.63 17.25
N THR A 246 4.31 -18.02 16.11
CA THR A 246 5.29 -17.73 15.06
C THR A 246 6.43 -16.84 15.56
N ARG A 247 6.10 -15.77 16.30
CA ARG A 247 7.10 -14.87 16.91
C ARG A 247 7.99 -15.57 17.95
N GLN A 248 7.46 -16.60 18.63
CA GLN A 248 8.23 -17.42 19.56
C GLN A 248 9.05 -18.52 18.87
N GLY A 249 9.01 -18.62 17.54
CA GLY A 249 9.65 -19.69 16.78
C GLY A 249 8.97 -21.06 16.95
N ARG A 250 7.78 -21.10 17.53
CA ARG A 250 7.00 -22.33 17.82
C ARG A 250 6.08 -22.68 16.64
N LEU A 251 6.67 -22.79 15.43
CA LEU A 251 5.92 -22.99 14.19
C LEU A 251 5.05 -24.25 14.18
N ALA A 252 5.55 -25.34 14.82
CA ALA A 252 4.80 -26.59 14.91
C ALA A 252 3.55 -26.49 15.82
N ASP A 253 3.56 -25.65 16.85
CA ASP A 253 2.41 -25.42 17.72
C ASP A 253 1.35 -24.60 16.99
N ALA A 254 1.75 -23.59 16.22
CA ALA A 254 0.84 -22.82 15.37
C ALA A 254 0.17 -23.70 14.30
N GLU A 255 0.95 -24.55 13.58
CA GLU A 255 0.41 -25.46 12.59
C GLU A 255 -0.55 -26.49 13.22
N ARG A 256 -0.22 -27.03 14.38
CA ARG A 256 -1.09 -27.97 15.11
C ARG A 256 -2.43 -27.33 15.46
N TRP A 257 -2.39 -26.12 16.05
CA TRP A 257 -3.61 -25.39 16.39
C TRP A 257 -4.49 -25.11 15.15
N LEU A 258 -3.88 -24.65 14.05
CA LEU A 258 -4.59 -24.46 12.79
C LEU A 258 -5.25 -25.74 12.27
N ARG A 259 -4.55 -26.89 12.36
CA ARG A 259 -5.11 -28.19 11.96
C ARG A 259 -6.30 -28.61 12.81
N GLU A 260 -6.28 -28.29 14.10
CA GLU A 260 -7.41 -28.56 15.02
C GLU A 260 -8.64 -27.69 14.69
N GLN A 261 -8.44 -26.50 14.09
CA GLN A 261 -9.52 -25.61 13.68
C GLN A 261 -10.10 -25.96 12.30
N THR A 262 -9.44 -26.78 11.49
CA THR A 262 -9.84 -27.03 10.09
C THR A 262 -11.10 -27.88 9.90
N GLY A 263 -11.93 -28.12 10.86
CA GLY A 263 -13.20 -28.85 10.75
C GLY A 263 -13.81 -28.91 9.34
N THR A 264 -15.04 -28.51 9.17
CA THR A 264 -15.74 -28.43 7.86
C THR A 264 -15.65 -27.04 7.19
N GLU A 265 -15.04 -26.06 7.86
CA GLU A 265 -15.03 -24.68 7.40
C GLU A 265 -13.87 -24.44 6.41
N PRO A 266 -14.19 -24.01 5.16
CA PRO A 266 -13.16 -23.79 4.12
C PRO A 266 -12.13 -22.72 4.49
N GLU A 267 -12.57 -21.67 5.20
CA GLU A 267 -11.74 -20.52 5.58
C GLU A 267 -10.60 -20.92 6.53
N ALA A 268 -10.89 -21.78 7.50
CA ALA A 268 -9.87 -22.27 8.42
C ALA A 268 -8.80 -23.12 7.70
N ARG A 269 -9.21 -23.88 6.70
CA ARG A 269 -8.29 -24.71 5.90
C ARG A 269 -7.45 -23.84 4.96
N GLU A 270 -7.98 -22.79 4.38
CA GLU A 270 -7.20 -21.84 3.58
C GLU A 270 -6.14 -21.14 4.44
N LEU A 271 -6.49 -20.76 5.66
CA LEU A 271 -5.54 -20.16 6.60
C LEU A 271 -4.41 -21.12 6.92
N LEU A 272 -4.71 -22.43 7.12
CA LEU A 272 -3.67 -23.45 7.32
C LEU A 272 -2.75 -23.57 6.10
N ILE A 273 -3.29 -23.65 4.88
CA ILE A 273 -2.49 -23.75 3.66
C ILE A 273 -1.64 -22.50 3.46
N ALA A 274 -2.19 -21.29 3.70
CA ALA A 274 -1.43 -20.04 3.65
C ALA A 274 -0.27 -20.05 4.68
N TYR A 275 -0.53 -20.49 5.89
CA TYR A 275 0.48 -20.61 6.94
C TYR A 275 1.61 -21.60 6.57
N ILE A 276 1.25 -22.78 6.04
CA ILE A 276 2.24 -23.76 5.59
C ILE A 276 3.08 -23.19 4.44
N LYS A 277 2.44 -22.48 3.50
CA LYS A 277 3.13 -21.81 2.40
C LYS A 277 4.16 -20.80 2.91
N GLU A 278 3.78 -19.96 3.87
CA GLU A 278 4.66 -18.92 4.42
C GLU A 278 5.84 -19.51 5.20
N THR A 279 5.60 -20.56 5.98
CA THR A 279 6.59 -21.10 6.92
C THR A 279 7.46 -22.22 6.33
N ARG A 280 6.95 -22.98 5.36
CA ARG A 280 7.58 -24.17 4.79
C ARG A 280 7.68 -24.16 3.26
N GLY A 281 7.15 -23.12 2.64
CA GLY A 281 7.16 -22.92 1.18
C GLY A 281 5.98 -23.54 0.44
N PRO A 282 5.82 -23.16 -0.85
CA PRO A 282 4.67 -23.56 -1.67
C PRO A 282 4.63 -25.07 -1.94
N GLU A 283 5.77 -25.77 -2.01
CA GLU A 283 5.81 -27.23 -2.20
C GLU A 283 5.16 -27.98 -1.03
N ALA A 284 5.44 -27.55 0.22
CA ALA A 284 4.85 -28.16 1.41
C ALA A 284 3.34 -27.89 1.46
N ALA A 285 2.90 -26.69 1.10
CA ALA A 285 1.49 -26.33 1.01
C ALA A 285 0.75 -27.13 -0.06
N LEU A 286 1.36 -27.31 -1.23
CA LEU A 286 0.80 -28.13 -2.32
C LEU A 286 0.68 -29.61 -1.90
N THR A 287 1.67 -30.13 -1.18
CA THR A 287 1.66 -31.51 -0.67
C THR A 287 0.52 -31.72 0.33
N ASP A 288 0.38 -30.82 1.30
CA ASP A 288 -0.69 -30.87 2.30
C ASP A 288 -2.09 -30.75 1.68
N LEU A 289 -2.25 -29.82 0.72
CA LEU A 289 -3.51 -29.64 0.00
C LEU A 289 -3.87 -30.87 -0.84
N ASN A 290 -2.92 -31.50 -1.54
CA ASN A 290 -3.15 -32.74 -2.29
C ASN A 290 -3.54 -33.89 -1.37
N GLN A 291 -2.90 -34.00 -0.21
CA GLN A 291 -3.27 -35.02 0.78
C GLN A 291 -4.67 -34.81 1.32
N SER A 292 -5.04 -33.57 1.65
CA SER A 292 -6.38 -33.20 2.12
C SER A 292 -7.45 -33.51 1.08
N LEU A 293 -7.24 -33.11 -0.19
CA LEU A 293 -8.17 -33.39 -1.29
C LEU A 293 -8.36 -34.89 -1.58
N SER A 294 -7.37 -35.73 -1.21
CA SER A 294 -7.40 -37.18 -1.45
C SER A 294 -7.99 -37.98 -0.30
N SER A 295 -7.71 -37.57 0.95
CA SER A 295 -8.03 -38.33 2.15
C SER A 295 -9.36 -37.97 2.81
N GLU A 296 -9.88 -36.77 2.54
CA GLU A 296 -11.10 -36.26 3.17
C GLU A 296 -12.15 -35.81 2.13
N PRO A 297 -12.63 -36.70 1.24
CA PRO A 297 -13.55 -36.30 0.18
C PRO A 297 -14.88 -35.74 0.72
N GLU A 298 -15.33 -36.15 1.90
CA GLU A 298 -16.56 -35.68 2.53
C GLU A 298 -16.45 -34.24 3.04
N ALA A 299 -15.27 -33.78 3.46
CA ALA A 299 -15.03 -32.39 3.87
C ALA A 299 -15.12 -31.38 2.69
N PHE A 300 -15.06 -31.89 1.46
CA PHE A 300 -15.13 -31.08 0.23
C PHE A 300 -16.37 -31.39 -0.62
N ASP A 301 -17.42 -31.98 -0.03
CA ASP A 301 -18.56 -32.53 -0.77
C ASP A 301 -19.45 -31.45 -1.43
N ILE A 302 -19.32 -30.18 -1.02
CA ILE A 302 -19.93 -29.08 -1.75
C ILE A 302 -19.05 -28.75 -2.96
N ALA A 303 -19.60 -28.93 -4.17
CA ALA A 303 -18.87 -28.73 -5.44
C ALA A 303 -18.12 -27.38 -5.51
N ALA A 304 -18.69 -26.33 -4.91
CA ALA A 304 -18.07 -25.02 -4.81
C ALA A 304 -16.78 -25.03 -3.96
N HIS A 305 -16.74 -25.72 -2.82
CA HIS A 305 -15.56 -25.81 -1.98
C HIS A 305 -14.45 -26.58 -2.68
N ARG A 306 -14.77 -27.69 -3.35
CA ARG A 306 -13.78 -28.44 -4.13
C ARG A 306 -13.15 -27.59 -5.24
N ALA A 307 -13.96 -26.83 -5.98
CA ALA A 307 -13.46 -25.95 -7.04
C ALA A 307 -12.53 -24.86 -6.46
N ARG A 308 -12.87 -24.29 -5.31
CA ARG A 308 -12.06 -23.30 -4.60
C ARG A 308 -10.66 -23.83 -4.23
N PHE A 309 -10.59 -25.04 -3.66
CA PHE A 309 -9.31 -25.67 -3.31
C PHE A 309 -8.52 -26.16 -4.53
N GLN A 310 -9.18 -26.56 -5.60
CA GLN A 310 -8.50 -26.87 -6.86
C GLN A 310 -7.94 -25.62 -7.52
N ALA A 311 -8.61 -24.49 -7.43
CA ALA A 311 -8.08 -23.20 -7.88
C ALA A 311 -6.86 -22.78 -7.05
N LEU A 312 -6.91 -22.96 -5.71
CA LEU A 312 -5.76 -22.71 -4.84
C LEU A 312 -4.58 -23.64 -5.17
N ARG A 313 -4.85 -24.92 -5.49
CA ARG A 313 -3.83 -25.87 -5.95
C ARG A 313 -3.18 -25.41 -7.25
N ALA A 314 -3.96 -24.95 -8.19
CA ALA A 314 -3.44 -24.41 -9.44
C ALA A 314 -2.58 -23.15 -9.21
N ALA A 315 -2.96 -22.27 -8.28
CA ALA A 315 -2.15 -21.11 -7.90
C ALA A 315 -0.79 -21.52 -7.30
N LEU A 316 -0.77 -22.51 -6.39
CA LEU A 316 0.47 -23.06 -5.83
C LEU A 316 1.37 -23.69 -6.89
N ARG A 317 0.79 -24.42 -7.84
CA ARG A 317 1.54 -25.00 -8.98
C ARG A 317 2.15 -23.92 -9.86
N TYR A 318 1.39 -22.87 -10.13
CA TYR A 318 1.93 -21.73 -10.90
C TYR A 318 3.13 -21.09 -10.21
N GLU A 319 3.05 -20.88 -8.91
CA GLU A 319 4.14 -20.33 -8.10
C GLU A 319 5.40 -21.23 -8.12
N LEU A 320 5.20 -22.55 -8.26
CA LEU A 320 6.29 -23.52 -8.42
C LEU A 320 6.83 -23.65 -9.87
N GLY A 321 6.32 -22.83 -10.80
CA GLY A 321 6.71 -22.87 -12.22
C GLY A 321 6.01 -23.96 -13.03
N GLU A 322 5.04 -24.70 -12.45
CA GLU A 322 4.24 -25.70 -13.15
C GLU A 322 3.10 -25.06 -13.95
N THR A 323 3.40 -24.04 -14.75
CA THR A 323 2.44 -23.17 -15.43
C THR A 323 1.46 -23.91 -16.34
N ASP A 324 1.94 -24.91 -17.09
CA ASP A 324 1.11 -25.69 -18.01
C ASP A 324 0.07 -26.51 -17.23
N GLN A 325 0.46 -27.12 -16.11
CA GLN A 325 -0.44 -27.90 -15.26
C GLN A 325 -1.48 -27.03 -14.58
N ALA A 326 -1.05 -25.88 -14.04
CA ALA A 326 -1.94 -24.89 -13.42
C ALA A 326 -3.00 -24.40 -14.43
N THR A 327 -2.58 -24.04 -15.63
CA THR A 327 -3.46 -23.61 -16.72
C THR A 327 -4.45 -24.70 -17.15
N LEU A 328 -3.98 -25.93 -17.28
CA LEU A 328 -4.82 -27.06 -17.65
C LEU A 328 -5.90 -27.33 -16.60
N GLU A 329 -5.53 -27.26 -15.32
CA GLU A 329 -6.40 -27.50 -14.19
C GLU A 329 -7.52 -26.46 -14.11
N LEU A 330 -7.18 -25.15 -14.21
CA LEU A 330 -8.16 -24.07 -14.22
C LEU A 330 -9.09 -24.13 -15.44
N LYS A 331 -8.57 -24.46 -16.62
CA LYS A 331 -9.40 -24.68 -17.82
C LYS A 331 -10.36 -25.85 -17.64
N ALA A 332 -9.93 -26.94 -16.99
CA ALA A 332 -10.78 -28.07 -16.69
C ALA A 332 -11.92 -27.73 -15.72
N LEU A 333 -11.63 -26.90 -14.70
CA LEU A 333 -12.65 -26.40 -13.77
C LEU A 333 -13.69 -25.52 -14.44
N LEU A 334 -13.31 -24.75 -15.45
CA LEU A 334 -14.22 -23.87 -16.19
C LEU A 334 -15.05 -24.58 -17.26
N LYS A 335 -14.71 -25.84 -17.60
CA LYS A 335 -15.44 -26.61 -18.61
C LYS A 335 -16.81 -26.97 -18.05
N ASP A 336 -17.85 -26.50 -18.75
CA ASP A 336 -19.26 -26.73 -18.40
C ASP A 336 -19.67 -26.22 -17.00
N ALA A 337 -18.85 -25.31 -16.38
CA ALA A 337 -19.15 -24.71 -15.09
C ALA A 337 -20.31 -23.71 -15.22
N PRO A 338 -21.27 -23.72 -14.28
CA PRO A 338 -22.35 -22.73 -14.24
C PRO A 338 -21.79 -21.34 -13.92
N GLU A 339 -22.50 -20.30 -14.35
CA GLU A 339 -22.18 -18.92 -13.93
C GLU A 339 -22.37 -18.78 -12.42
N SER A 340 -21.32 -18.41 -11.72
CA SER A 340 -21.29 -18.24 -10.26
C SER A 340 -20.05 -17.45 -9.84
N GLU A 341 -20.07 -16.91 -8.63
CA GLU A 341 -18.93 -16.24 -8.04
C GLU A 341 -17.67 -17.14 -8.00
N ALA A 342 -17.81 -18.42 -7.68
CA ALA A 342 -16.70 -19.38 -7.69
C ALA A 342 -16.10 -19.57 -9.09
N THR A 343 -16.95 -19.59 -10.12
CA THR A 343 -16.53 -19.68 -11.51
C THR A 343 -15.81 -18.40 -11.94
N ASP A 344 -16.30 -17.24 -11.52
CA ASP A 344 -15.65 -15.95 -11.81
C ASP A 344 -14.28 -15.82 -11.14
N ARG A 345 -14.14 -16.25 -9.88
CA ARG A 345 -12.82 -16.34 -9.22
C ARG A 345 -11.85 -17.24 -9.98
N THR A 346 -12.34 -18.37 -10.49
CA THR A 346 -11.52 -19.30 -11.31
C THR A 346 -11.12 -18.66 -12.63
N ARG A 347 -12.03 -17.92 -13.30
CA ARG A 347 -11.72 -17.13 -14.51
C ARG A 347 -10.66 -16.07 -14.25
N ILE A 348 -10.75 -15.35 -13.12
CA ILE A 348 -9.76 -14.35 -12.72
C ILE A 348 -8.39 -14.99 -12.49
N ALA A 349 -8.32 -16.10 -11.76
CA ALA A 349 -7.06 -16.81 -11.54
C ALA A 349 -6.41 -17.27 -12.85
N LEU A 350 -7.22 -17.84 -13.77
CA LEU A 350 -6.73 -18.23 -15.11
C LEU A 350 -6.30 -17.00 -15.93
N ALA A 351 -7.05 -15.90 -15.86
CA ALA A 351 -6.72 -14.68 -16.59
C ALA A 351 -5.41 -14.06 -16.10
N ALA A 352 -5.11 -14.12 -14.79
CA ALA A 352 -3.85 -13.67 -14.23
C ALA A 352 -2.66 -14.46 -14.83
N ILE A 353 -2.72 -15.80 -14.80
CA ILE A 353 -1.68 -16.66 -15.37
C ILE A 353 -1.50 -16.42 -16.87
N LEU A 354 -2.60 -16.29 -17.62
CA LEU A 354 -2.55 -16.03 -19.06
C LEU A 354 -1.96 -14.65 -19.38
N SER A 355 -2.23 -13.64 -18.55
CA SER A 355 -1.67 -12.31 -18.70
C SER A 355 -0.15 -12.32 -18.52
N GLU A 356 0.34 -12.94 -17.44
CA GLU A 356 1.78 -13.05 -17.16
C GLU A 356 2.54 -13.91 -18.18
N THR A 357 1.86 -14.86 -18.82
CA THR A 357 2.44 -15.70 -19.88
C THR A 357 2.28 -15.10 -21.29
N GLY A 358 1.90 -13.83 -21.41
CA GLY A 358 1.79 -13.10 -22.67
C GLY A 358 0.53 -13.44 -23.50
N GLN A 359 -0.40 -14.24 -22.98
CA GLN A 359 -1.65 -14.61 -23.65
C GLN A 359 -2.76 -13.57 -23.36
N HIS A 360 -2.45 -12.27 -23.50
CA HIS A 360 -3.30 -11.16 -23.10
C HIS A 360 -4.72 -11.21 -23.69
N SER A 361 -4.86 -11.55 -24.98
CA SER A 361 -6.18 -11.64 -25.63
C SER A 361 -7.10 -12.70 -25.02
N ALA A 362 -6.54 -13.82 -24.55
CA ALA A 362 -7.29 -14.85 -23.86
C ALA A 362 -7.68 -14.41 -22.43
N ALA A 363 -6.77 -13.76 -21.71
CA ALA A 363 -7.03 -13.18 -20.42
C ALA A 363 -8.14 -12.12 -20.47
N GLN A 364 -8.11 -11.20 -21.43
CA GLN A 364 -9.13 -10.16 -21.63
C GLN A 364 -10.52 -10.75 -21.87
N LYS A 365 -10.62 -11.86 -22.63
CA LYS A 365 -11.90 -12.54 -22.85
C LYS A 365 -12.50 -13.08 -21.56
N LEU A 366 -11.67 -13.67 -20.68
CA LEU A 366 -12.13 -14.20 -19.40
C LEU A 366 -12.60 -13.06 -18.48
N VAL A 367 -11.83 -11.99 -18.36
CA VAL A 367 -12.20 -10.81 -17.57
C VAL A 367 -13.49 -10.17 -18.11
N THR A 368 -13.66 -10.08 -19.43
CA THR A 368 -14.89 -9.59 -20.04
C THR A 368 -16.10 -10.47 -19.68
N GLN A 369 -15.94 -11.81 -19.64
CA GLN A 369 -17.01 -12.72 -19.21
C GLN A 369 -17.38 -12.46 -17.74
N VAL A 370 -16.39 -12.28 -16.86
CA VAL A 370 -16.63 -11.94 -15.46
C VAL A 370 -17.38 -10.62 -15.32
N LEU A 371 -16.94 -9.57 -15.99
CA LEU A 371 -17.57 -8.22 -15.92
C LEU A 371 -18.97 -8.17 -16.58
N ASN A 372 -19.29 -9.10 -17.48
CA ASN A 372 -20.65 -9.25 -18.01
C ASN A 372 -21.60 -9.90 -17.00
N HIS A 373 -21.10 -10.83 -16.17
CA HIS A 373 -21.85 -11.47 -15.10
C HIS A 373 -21.93 -10.59 -13.85
N ASP A 374 -20.79 -10.11 -13.39
CA ASP A 374 -20.65 -9.17 -12.25
C ASP A 374 -19.86 -7.93 -12.68
N PRO A 375 -20.56 -6.83 -13.08
CA PRO A 375 -19.91 -5.59 -13.50
C PRO A 375 -19.13 -4.87 -12.39
N ALA A 376 -19.24 -5.31 -11.13
CA ALA A 376 -18.61 -4.71 -9.98
C ALA A 376 -17.47 -5.57 -9.39
N GLN A 377 -17.15 -6.70 -10.02
CA GLN A 377 -16.11 -7.60 -9.53
C GLN A 377 -14.73 -6.90 -9.52
N VAL A 378 -14.18 -6.75 -8.32
CA VAL A 378 -13.05 -5.87 -8.02
C VAL A 378 -11.76 -6.28 -8.73
N ASP A 379 -11.40 -7.57 -8.70
CA ASP A 379 -10.18 -8.07 -9.34
C ASP A 379 -10.24 -7.97 -10.87
N ALA A 380 -11.43 -8.22 -11.47
CA ALA A 380 -11.64 -8.06 -12.90
C ALA A 380 -11.50 -6.58 -13.33
N LEU A 381 -12.07 -5.65 -12.55
CA LEU A 381 -11.92 -4.21 -12.78
C LEU A 381 -10.46 -3.78 -12.62
N ARG A 382 -9.75 -4.32 -11.63
CA ARG A 382 -8.32 -4.04 -11.43
C ARG A 382 -7.50 -4.51 -12.63
N MET A 383 -7.68 -5.76 -13.09
CA MET A 383 -6.97 -6.28 -14.27
C MET A 383 -7.29 -5.48 -15.54
N GLN A 384 -8.56 -5.09 -15.73
CA GLN A 384 -8.94 -4.22 -16.84
C GLN A 384 -8.27 -2.84 -16.72
N GLY A 385 -8.17 -2.29 -15.50
CA GLY A 385 -7.46 -1.05 -15.22
C GLY A 385 -5.97 -1.14 -15.55
N ASP A 386 -5.30 -2.23 -15.19
CA ASP A 386 -3.88 -2.48 -15.52
C ASP A 386 -3.65 -2.45 -17.05
N TRP A 387 -4.45 -3.17 -17.83
CA TRP A 387 -4.32 -3.17 -19.29
C TRP A 387 -4.60 -1.80 -19.92
N LEU A 388 -5.59 -1.07 -19.39
CA LEU A 388 -5.88 0.29 -19.86
C LEU A 388 -4.72 1.25 -19.58
N ILE A 389 -3.96 1.04 -18.48
CA ILE A 389 -2.73 1.79 -18.19
C ILE A 389 -1.67 1.47 -19.24
N ASP A 390 -1.46 0.17 -19.52
CA ASP A 390 -0.46 -0.28 -20.49
C ASP A 390 -0.78 0.16 -21.93
N GLU A 391 -2.07 0.35 -22.24
CA GLU A 391 -2.56 0.93 -23.50
C GLU A 391 -2.56 2.47 -23.51
N ASP A 392 -2.00 3.14 -22.50
CA ASP A 392 -2.00 4.60 -22.30
C ASP A 392 -3.40 5.25 -22.24
N LYS A 393 -4.43 4.45 -21.95
CA LYS A 393 -5.83 4.91 -21.76
C LYS A 393 -6.10 5.25 -20.28
N THR A 394 -5.26 6.11 -19.73
CA THR A 394 -5.21 6.42 -18.27
C THR A 394 -6.52 6.94 -17.72
N GLY A 395 -7.24 7.79 -18.45
CA GLY A 395 -8.55 8.29 -18.03
C GLY A 395 -9.59 7.18 -17.85
N ASN A 396 -9.62 6.20 -18.77
CA ASN A 396 -10.50 5.03 -18.65
C ASN A 396 -10.06 4.11 -17.51
N ALA A 397 -8.75 3.93 -17.32
CA ALA A 397 -8.20 3.16 -16.20
C ALA A 397 -8.64 3.76 -14.85
N ILE A 398 -8.50 5.08 -14.67
CA ILE A 398 -8.92 5.79 -13.44
C ILE A 398 -10.41 5.59 -13.16
N ILE A 399 -11.28 5.72 -14.18
CA ILE A 399 -12.72 5.48 -14.03
C ILE A 399 -13.00 4.05 -13.60
N THR A 400 -12.36 3.07 -14.25
CA THR A 400 -12.53 1.64 -13.96
C THR A 400 -12.06 1.29 -12.55
N LEU A 401 -10.89 1.80 -12.14
CA LEU A 401 -10.32 1.53 -10.82
C LEU A 401 -11.10 2.23 -9.69
N ARG A 402 -11.62 3.43 -9.93
CA ARG A 402 -12.52 4.09 -8.95
C ARG A 402 -13.81 3.29 -8.75
N LYS A 403 -14.37 2.70 -9.82
CA LYS A 403 -15.52 1.80 -9.69
C LYS A 403 -15.21 0.56 -8.83
N ALA A 404 -13.98 0.03 -8.90
CA ALA A 404 -13.54 -1.04 -8.01
C ALA A 404 -13.45 -0.56 -6.55
N LEU A 405 -12.93 0.66 -6.30
CA LEU A 405 -12.84 1.26 -4.96
C LEU A 405 -14.21 1.65 -4.38
N ASP A 406 -15.25 1.86 -5.21
CA ASP A 406 -16.63 2.04 -4.71
C ASP A 406 -17.15 0.78 -4.02
N GLN A 407 -16.63 -0.41 -4.38
CA GLN A 407 -16.95 -1.68 -3.72
C GLN A 407 -16.05 -1.95 -2.52
N GLU A 408 -14.74 -1.75 -2.70
CA GLU A 408 -13.72 -2.00 -1.69
C GLU A 408 -12.82 -0.76 -1.54
N PRO A 409 -13.20 0.23 -0.72
CA PRO A 409 -12.51 1.53 -0.62
C PRO A 409 -11.03 1.45 -0.20
N ASP A 410 -10.68 0.41 0.57
CA ASP A 410 -9.36 0.22 1.14
C ASP A 410 -8.61 -0.98 0.51
N ASN A 411 -9.01 -1.43 -0.70
CA ASN A 411 -8.28 -2.47 -1.39
C ASN A 411 -6.92 -1.96 -1.86
N ALA A 412 -5.85 -2.41 -1.18
CA ALA A 412 -4.49 -1.94 -1.39
C ALA A 412 -3.97 -2.19 -2.81
N LEU A 413 -4.35 -3.31 -3.44
CA LEU A 413 -3.92 -3.63 -4.81
C LEU A 413 -4.59 -2.69 -5.83
N VAL A 414 -5.87 -2.40 -5.66
CA VAL A 414 -6.59 -1.45 -6.53
C VAL A 414 -6.04 -0.04 -6.34
N LEU A 415 -5.76 0.38 -5.09
CA LEU A 415 -5.12 1.66 -4.80
C LEU A 415 -3.74 1.76 -5.44
N ALA A 416 -2.91 0.72 -5.34
CA ALA A 416 -1.60 0.68 -5.98
C ALA A 416 -1.69 0.78 -7.52
N THR A 417 -2.66 0.09 -8.13
CA THR A 417 -2.91 0.18 -9.57
C THR A 417 -3.41 1.58 -9.96
N LEU A 418 -4.28 2.20 -9.14
CA LEU A 418 -4.74 3.57 -9.38
C LEU A 418 -3.59 4.59 -9.25
N ALA A 419 -2.66 4.38 -8.33
CA ALA A 419 -1.46 5.21 -8.23
C ALA A 419 -0.62 5.14 -9.53
N ARG A 420 -0.44 3.95 -10.13
CA ARG A 420 0.19 3.78 -11.45
C ARG A 420 -0.56 4.54 -12.57
N ALA A 421 -1.90 4.54 -12.53
CA ALA A 421 -2.68 5.30 -13.50
C ALA A 421 -2.45 6.81 -13.37
N TYR A 422 -2.37 7.35 -12.14
CA TYR A 422 -2.06 8.76 -11.91
C TYR A 422 -0.61 9.12 -12.26
N GLU A 423 0.35 8.25 -11.97
CA GLU A 423 1.74 8.41 -12.40
C GLU A 423 1.82 8.53 -13.92
N ARG A 424 1.17 7.60 -14.63
CA ARG A 424 1.10 7.58 -16.09
C ARG A 424 0.39 8.81 -16.67
N GLU A 425 -0.54 9.40 -15.91
CA GLU A 425 -1.22 10.64 -16.26
C GLU A 425 -0.41 11.91 -15.97
N GLY A 426 0.70 11.80 -15.22
CA GLY A 426 1.51 12.92 -14.77
C GLY A 426 0.99 13.63 -13.51
N SER A 427 0.03 13.03 -12.82
CA SER A 427 -0.60 13.59 -11.61
C SER A 427 0.15 13.12 -10.35
N GLN A 428 1.36 13.64 -10.12
CA GLN A 428 2.28 13.19 -9.07
C GLN A 428 1.69 13.30 -7.65
N ASP A 429 0.96 14.37 -7.36
CA ASP A 429 0.34 14.55 -6.03
C ASP A 429 -0.72 13.48 -5.76
N LEU A 430 -1.61 13.23 -6.74
CA LEU A 430 -2.64 12.19 -6.62
C LEU A 430 -2.03 10.78 -6.56
N MET A 431 -0.95 10.54 -7.29
CA MET A 431 -0.20 9.29 -7.22
C MET A 431 0.35 9.06 -5.82
N SER A 432 1.01 10.06 -5.24
CA SER A 432 1.60 9.97 -3.89
C SER A 432 0.54 9.74 -2.81
N ASP A 433 -0.58 10.47 -2.87
CA ASP A 433 -1.69 10.33 -1.91
C ASP A 433 -2.32 8.94 -1.96
N VAL A 434 -2.59 8.43 -3.17
CA VAL A 434 -3.23 7.12 -3.33
C VAL A 434 -2.26 5.98 -2.99
N LEU A 435 -0.98 6.11 -3.33
CA LEU A 435 0.03 5.12 -2.97
C LEU A 435 0.24 5.05 -1.45
N MET A 436 0.23 6.19 -0.75
CA MET A 436 0.29 6.21 0.71
C MET A 436 -0.92 5.49 1.32
N ARG A 437 -2.13 5.73 0.81
CA ARG A 437 -3.32 4.98 1.24
C ARG A 437 -3.18 3.47 0.99
N ALA A 438 -2.58 3.06 -0.14
CA ALA A 438 -2.30 1.65 -0.41
C ALA A 438 -1.36 1.03 0.65
N VAL A 439 -0.30 1.76 1.03
CA VAL A 439 0.64 1.34 2.09
C VAL A 439 -0.07 1.17 3.44
N GLU A 440 -0.89 2.14 3.83
CA GLU A 440 -1.64 2.10 5.09
C GLU A 440 -2.65 0.94 5.11
N SER A 441 -3.42 0.77 4.04
CA SER A 441 -4.41 -0.30 3.89
C SER A 441 -3.76 -1.70 3.90
N ALA A 442 -2.57 -1.84 3.33
CA ALA A 442 -1.78 -3.06 3.39
C ALA A 442 -0.99 -3.24 4.69
N SER A 443 -1.29 -2.46 5.75
CA SER A 443 -0.57 -2.51 7.03
C SER A 443 0.95 -2.37 6.88
N TYR A 444 1.39 -1.49 5.99
CA TYR A 444 2.80 -1.21 5.67
C TYR A 444 3.53 -2.42 5.07
N ASP A 445 2.88 -3.09 4.12
CA ASP A 445 3.51 -4.14 3.32
C ASP A 445 4.86 -3.65 2.77
N PRO A 446 5.94 -4.46 2.86
CA PRO A 446 7.28 -4.04 2.45
C PRO A 446 7.37 -3.60 0.99
N ALA A 447 6.71 -4.31 0.07
CA ALA A 447 6.80 -4.00 -1.36
C ALA A 447 6.15 -2.65 -1.69
N LEU A 448 4.95 -2.38 -1.14
CA LEU A 448 4.28 -1.09 -1.31
C LEU A 448 5.01 0.03 -0.56
N THR A 449 5.51 -0.25 0.65
CA THR A 449 6.30 0.71 1.43
C THR A 449 7.55 1.14 0.67
N LEU A 450 8.31 0.20 0.10
CA LEU A 450 9.53 0.50 -0.67
C LEU A 450 9.23 1.34 -1.92
N LYS A 451 8.11 1.10 -2.60
CA LYS A 451 7.68 1.97 -3.72
C LYS A 451 7.42 3.41 -3.27
N MET A 452 6.72 3.60 -2.16
CA MET A 452 6.45 4.94 -1.63
C MET A 452 7.73 5.61 -1.10
N VAL A 453 8.62 4.85 -0.48
CA VAL A 453 9.95 5.33 -0.03
C VAL A 453 10.77 5.84 -1.23
N GLU A 454 10.74 5.13 -2.36
CA GLU A 454 11.45 5.58 -3.57
C GLU A 454 10.85 6.89 -4.12
N VAL A 455 9.53 7.03 -4.14
CA VAL A 455 8.87 8.31 -4.49
C VAL A 455 9.34 9.43 -3.58
N LEU A 456 9.38 9.22 -2.27
CA LEU A 456 9.84 10.22 -1.31
C LEU A 456 11.33 10.56 -1.50
N ARG A 457 12.17 9.58 -1.81
CA ARG A 457 13.61 9.79 -2.09
C ARG A 457 13.82 10.62 -3.34
N THR A 458 13.11 10.35 -4.42
CA THR A 458 13.20 11.13 -5.67
C THR A 458 12.71 12.55 -5.50
N GLN A 459 11.75 12.79 -4.60
CA GLN A 459 11.29 14.13 -4.19
C GLN A 459 12.23 14.82 -3.18
N GLY A 460 13.33 14.18 -2.78
CA GLY A 460 14.26 14.72 -1.78
C GLY A 460 13.73 14.71 -0.33
N GLN A 461 12.62 14.02 -0.07
CA GLN A 461 11.95 13.98 1.24
C GLN A 461 12.51 12.86 2.13
N LEU A 462 13.86 12.85 2.33
CA LEU A 462 14.54 11.80 3.09
C LEU A 462 14.00 11.58 4.51
N PRO A 463 13.63 12.61 5.30
CA PRO A 463 13.06 12.39 6.64
C PRO A 463 11.69 11.69 6.61
N ALA A 464 10.87 11.94 5.58
CA ALA A 464 9.58 11.24 5.42
C ALA A 464 9.81 9.78 5.01
N ALA A 465 10.76 9.52 4.11
CA ALA A 465 11.18 8.18 3.71
C ALA A 465 11.69 7.36 4.90
N GLU A 466 12.52 7.97 5.77
CA GLU A 466 12.99 7.36 7.02
C GLU A 466 11.82 6.95 7.93
N ASN A 467 10.92 7.89 8.23
CA ASN A 467 9.78 7.64 9.11
C ASN A 467 8.88 6.52 8.60
N LEU A 468 8.61 6.49 7.30
CA LEU A 468 7.80 5.46 6.66
C LEU A 468 8.47 4.08 6.77
N THR A 469 9.77 4.00 6.49
CA THR A 469 10.56 2.77 6.61
C THR A 469 10.59 2.26 8.06
N LEU A 470 10.75 3.15 9.04
CA LEU A 470 10.72 2.80 10.46
C LEU A 470 9.35 2.27 10.88
N GLU A 471 8.25 2.84 10.35
CA GLU A 471 6.90 2.36 10.65
C GLU A 471 6.67 0.94 10.11
N ALA A 472 7.13 0.64 8.90
CA ALA A 472 7.10 -0.71 8.35
C ALA A 472 7.97 -1.69 9.17
N LEU A 473 9.16 -1.25 9.61
CA LEU A 473 10.06 -2.06 10.44
C LEU A 473 9.52 -2.34 11.86
N ARG A 474 8.57 -1.55 12.37
CA ARG A 474 7.87 -1.88 13.63
C ARG A 474 7.03 -3.14 13.50
N ARG A 475 6.54 -3.44 12.30
CA ARG A 475 5.72 -4.62 11.99
C ARG A 475 6.57 -5.81 11.54
N GLN A 476 7.62 -5.56 10.76
CA GLN A 476 8.53 -6.56 10.20
C GLN A 476 9.98 -6.20 10.52
N ASN A 477 10.35 -6.33 11.79
CA ASN A 477 11.60 -5.82 12.35
C ASN A 477 12.88 -6.53 11.86
N THR A 478 12.77 -7.64 11.14
CA THR A 478 13.88 -8.43 10.57
C THR A 478 13.90 -8.40 9.04
N ASN A 479 13.02 -7.63 8.39
CA ASN A 479 12.99 -7.55 6.93
C ASN A 479 14.26 -6.87 6.41
N LEU A 480 15.08 -7.63 5.66
CA LEU A 480 16.39 -7.17 5.22
C LEU A 480 16.32 -6.04 4.18
N GLN A 481 15.32 -6.04 3.30
CA GLN A 481 15.14 -4.98 2.31
C GLN A 481 14.83 -3.65 3.00
N LEU A 482 13.89 -3.64 3.97
CA LEU A 482 13.58 -2.43 4.73
C LEU A 482 14.78 -1.95 5.58
N LEU A 483 15.55 -2.87 6.19
CA LEU A 483 16.75 -2.51 6.94
C LEU A 483 17.84 -1.95 6.04
N GLY A 484 18.06 -2.53 4.87
CA GLY A 484 18.98 -2.03 3.86
C GLY A 484 18.59 -0.63 3.39
N THR A 485 17.33 -0.44 3.00
CA THR A 485 16.80 0.86 2.56
C THR A 485 16.90 1.94 3.66
N LEU A 486 16.61 1.58 4.92
CA LEU A 486 16.80 2.52 6.04
C LEU A 486 18.27 2.98 6.14
N THR A 487 19.21 2.03 6.04
CA THR A 487 20.64 2.34 6.10
C THR A 487 21.07 3.21 4.91
N GLU A 488 20.57 2.93 3.70
CA GLU A 488 20.82 3.78 2.52
C GLU A 488 20.26 5.20 2.67
N ILE A 489 19.07 5.36 3.29
CA ILE A 489 18.51 6.67 3.62
C ILE A 489 19.44 7.41 4.59
N HIS A 490 19.94 6.74 5.65
CA HIS A 490 20.88 7.34 6.59
C HIS A 490 22.22 7.69 5.94
N ILE A 491 22.70 6.87 4.98
CA ILE A 491 23.89 7.19 4.16
C ILE A 491 23.62 8.45 3.32
N ALA A 492 22.48 8.55 2.67
CA ALA A 492 22.08 9.71 1.87
C ALA A 492 21.91 10.98 2.72
N MET A 493 21.53 10.84 3.99
CA MET A 493 21.46 11.93 4.98
C MET A 493 22.81 12.26 5.61
N GLU A 494 23.86 11.49 5.30
CA GLU A 494 25.20 11.57 5.92
C GLU A 494 25.18 11.35 7.46
N ASP A 495 24.16 10.67 7.99
CA ASP A 495 24.06 10.34 9.42
C ASP A 495 24.85 9.07 9.76
N TRP A 496 26.16 9.23 9.83
CA TRP A 496 27.10 8.13 10.06
C TRP A 496 26.91 7.41 11.40
N GLY A 497 26.31 8.08 12.37
CA GLY A 497 26.00 7.51 13.67
C GLY A 497 24.89 6.45 13.55
N ARG A 498 23.81 6.78 12.89
CA ARG A 498 22.70 5.86 12.63
C ARG A 498 23.10 4.74 11.67
N VAL A 499 23.86 5.04 10.62
CA VAL A 499 24.42 4.01 9.73
C VAL A 499 25.16 2.92 10.50
N THR A 500 26.02 3.31 11.45
CA THR A 500 26.76 2.36 12.29
C THR A 500 25.82 1.50 13.16
N GLN A 501 24.74 2.11 13.68
CA GLN A 501 23.75 1.38 14.48
C GLN A 501 22.97 0.36 13.63
N ASP A 502 22.59 0.75 12.40
CA ASP A 502 21.86 -0.14 11.49
C ASP A 502 22.72 -1.34 11.06
N ILE A 503 23.98 -1.11 10.70
CA ILE A 503 24.95 -2.17 10.40
C ILE A 503 25.10 -3.13 11.59
N HIS A 504 25.20 -2.59 12.80
CA HIS A 504 25.26 -3.41 14.01
C HIS A 504 23.98 -4.23 14.21
N ARG A 505 22.81 -3.65 13.98
CA ARG A 505 21.51 -4.33 14.04
C ARG A 505 21.44 -5.48 13.03
N LEU A 506 21.87 -5.26 11.76
CA LEU A 506 21.92 -6.30 10.74
C LEU A 506 22.78 -7.49 11.20
N ARG A 507 23.98 -7.25 11.76
CA ARG A 507 24.87 -8.29 12.28
C ARG A 507 24.27 -9.09 13.45
N GLN A 508 23.38 -8.46 14.24
CA GLN A 508 22.70 -9.15 15.34
C GLN A 508 21.66 -10.17 14.88
N LEU A 509 21.17 -10.11 13.63
CA LEU A 509 20.19 -11.04 13.10
C LEU A 509 20.76 -12.46 12.87
N ARG A 510 22.09 -12.62 12.92
CA ARG A 510 22.81 -13.90 12.84
C ARG A 510 22.40 -14.76 11.62
N SER A 511 22.12 -14.15 10.50
CA SER A 511 21.92 -14.82 9.22
C SER A 511 23.01 -14.39 8.24
N ASP A 512 23.43 -15.30 7.36
CA ASP A 512 24.47 -15.03 6.36
C ASP A 512 24.05 -13.87 5.43
N ALA A 513 22.79 -13.83 5.02
CA ALA A 513 22.26 -12.73 4.19
C ALA A 513 22.33 -11.37 4.89
N ALA A 514 22.02 -11.32 6.20
CA ALA A 514 22.13 -10.08 6.98
C ALA A 514 23.59 -9.67 7.19
N ALA A 515 24.49 -10.60 7.40
CA ALA A 515 25.92 -10.32 7.52
C ALA A 515 26.48 -9.77 6.22
N HIS A 516 26.15 -10.40 5.08
CA HIS A 516 26.57 -9.95 3.76
C HIS A 516 26.05 -8.53 3.44
N LEU A 517 24.77 -8.25 3.72
CA LEU A 517 24.18 -6.92 3.56
C LEU A 517 24.88 -5.89 4.46
N ALA A 518 25.19 -6.25 5.71
CA ALA A 518 25.92 -5.38 6.63
C ALA A 518 27.32 -5.02 6.10
N ASP A 519 28.03 -5.98 5.52
CA ASP A 519 29.36 -5.77 4.93
C ASP A 519 29.31 -4.91 3.67
N GLN A 520 28.30 -5.10 2.81
CA GLN A 520 28.07 -4.24 1.66
C GLN A 520 27.81 -2.78 2.07
N LEU A 521 26.94 -2.56 3.07
CA LEU A 521 26.59 -1.20 3.55
C LEU A 521 27.76 -0.53 4.27
N GLU A 522 28.59 -1.29 5.03
CA GLU A 522 29.81 -0.75 5.65
C GLU A 522 30.83 -0.34 4.59
N GLY A 523 31.03 -1.17 3.58
CA GLY A 523 31.85 -0.82 2.42
C GLY A 523 31.35 0.45 1.72
N GLN A 524 30.06 0.55 1.48
CA GLN A 524 29.42 1.74 0.89
C GLN A 524 29.62 3.00 1.76
N GLN A 525 29.41 2.88 3.08
CA GLN A 525 29.69 3.96 4.03
C GLN A 525 31.15 4.45 3.92
N LEU A 526 32.12 3.54 3.90
CA LEU A 526 33.54 3.89 3.81
C LEU A 526 33.90 4.56 2.49
N ILE A 527 33.30 4.10 1.37
CA ILE A 527 33.43 4.70 0.05
C ILE A 527 32.89 6.14 0.04
N GLN A 528 31.67 6.35 0.52
CA GLN A 528 31.03 7.68 0.55
C GLN A 528 31.81 8.67 1.42
N ARG A 529 32.41 8.20 2.52
CA ARG A 529 33.28 9.00 3.40
C ARG A 529 34.69 9.18 2.88
N ARG A 530 35.00 8.65 1.70
CA ARG A 530 36.34 8.64 1.09
C ARG A 530 37.44 8.10 2.03
N LYS A 531 37.11 7.01 2.74
CA LYS A 531 38.03 6.37 3.71
C LYS A 531 38.68 5.12 3.12
N THR A 532 39.36 5.27 2.00
CA THR A 532 39.97 4.18 1.24
C THR A 532 40.92 3.31 2.06
N LYS A 533 41.71 3.88 2.99
CA LYS A 533 42.60 3.09 3.85
C LYS A 533 41.85 2.23 4.85
N GLU A 534 40.77 2.78 5.46
CA GLU A 534 39.92 2.05 6.39
C GLU A 534 39.18 0.93 5.64
N LEU A 535 38.72 1.20 4.41
CA LEU A 535 38.09 0.23 3.53
C LEU A 535 39.04 -0.94 3.18
N MET A 536 40.31 -0.66 2.85
CA MET A 536 41.31 -1.72 2.60
C MET A 536 41.49 -2.62 3.83
N GLN A 537 41.62 -2.04 5.02
CA GLN A 537 41.72 -2.80 6.26
C GLN A 537 40.44 -3.61 6.54
N PHE A 538 39.29 -3.06 6.25
CA PHE A 538 38.01 -3.74 6.38
C PHE A 538 37.94 -4.97 5.47
N VAL A 539 38.31 -4.81 4.18
CA VAL A 539 38.33 -5.89 3.19
C VAL A 539 39.33 -6.99 3.61
N GLU A 540 40.54 -6.62 4.02
CA GLU A 540 41.58 -7.58 4.46
C GLU A 540 41.13 -8.38 5.70
N ASN A 541 40.35 -7.79 6.61
CA ASN A 541 39.97 -8.44 7.88
C ASN A 541 38.62 -9.17 7.84
N GLN A 542 37.71 -8.77 6.96
CA GLN A 542 36.30 -9.21 7.00
C GLN A 542 35.85 -9.98 5.76
N LEU A 543 36.46 -9.74 4.59
CA LEU A 543 35.98 -10.26 3.30
C LEU A 543 36.91 -11.31 2.66
N ASP A 544 37.73 -12.00 3.44
CA ASP A 544 38.58 -13.14 3.01
C ASP A 544 39.28 -12.96 1.65
N ASN A 545 39.64 -11.73 1.24
CA ASN A 545 40.23 -11.37 -0.05
C ASN A 545 39.41 -11.84 -1.28
N ASP A 546 38.08 -11.85 -1.17
CA ASP A 546 37.24 -12.13 -2.33
C ASP A 546 37.24 -10.95 -3.33
N THR A 547 36.89 -11.22 -4.58
CA THR A 547 36.82 -10.23 -5.66
C THR A 547 35.79 -9.12 -5.40
N THR A 548 34.79 -9.35 -4.54
CA THR A 548 33.80 -8.34 -4.11
C THR A 548 34.47 -7.25 -3.28
N GLY A 549 35.34 -7.64 -2.35
CA GLY A 549 36.15 -6.69 -1.57
C GLY A 549 37.10 -5.89 -2.46
N ALA A 550 37.75 -6.56 -3.41
CA ALA A 550 38.61 -5.89 -4.37
C ALA A 550 37.87 -4.85 -5.22
N ALA A 551 36.64 -5.14 -5.63
CA ALA A 551 35.77 -4.20 -6.38
C ALA A 551 35.48 -2.93 -5.58
N MET A 552 35.16 -3.07 -4.28
CA MET A 552 34.92 -1.93 -3.38
C MET A 552 36.16 -1.03 -3.24
N VAL A 553 37.33 -1.62 -3.04
CA VAL A 553 38.61 -0.88 -2.92
C VAL A 553 38.93 -0.16 -4.20
N ILE A 554 38.84 -0.84 -5.35
CA ILE A 554 39.10 -0.23 -6.67
C ILE A 554 38.18 0.94 -6.93
N ARG A 555 36.86 0.77 -6.64
CA ARG A 555 35.87 1.84 -6.78
C ARG A 555 36.21 3.06 -5.91
N SER A 556 36.63 2.83 -4.65
CA SER A 556 37.04 3.91 -3.75
C SER A 556 38.28 4.64 -4.29
N MET A 557 39.27 3.92 -4.78
CA MET A 557 40.47 4.52 -5.37
C MET A 557 40.15 5.34 -6.62
N ILE A 558 39.21 4.86 -7.48
CA ILE A 558 38.76 5.60 -8.66
C ILE A 558 38.07 6.92 -8.24
N LEU A 559 37.18 6.87 -7.27
CA LEU A 559 36.51 8.06 -6.74
C LEU A 559 37.48 9.08 -6.09
N ASP A 560 38.56 8.59 -5.51
CA ASP A 560 39.64 9.41 -4.94
C ASP A 560 40.69 9.88 -5.99
N ASN A 561 40.41 9.63 -7.29
CA ASN A 561 41.31 9.95 -8.42
C ASN A 561 42.66 9.26 -8.35
N GLN A 562 42.73 8.07 -7.72
CA GLN A 562 43.95 7.26 -7.58
C GLN A 562 43.97 6.16 -8.65
N MET A 563 43.90 6.53 -9.95
CA MET A 563 43.70 5.61 -11.06
C MET A 563 44.85 4.61 -11.22
N ALA A 564 46.11 5.06 -11.02
CA ALA A 564 47.29 4.22 -11.15
C ALA A 564 47.37 3.16 -10.02
N GLU A 565 47.03 3.56 -8.80
CA GLU A 565 46.95 2.69 -7.64
C GLU A 565 45.83 1.64 -7.81
N ALA A 566 44.66 2.08 -8.31
CA ALA A 566 43.53 1.19 -8.61
C ALA A 566 43.95 0.12 -9.66
N ALA A 567 44.64 0.53 -10.73
CA ALA A 567 45.12 -0.38 -11.76
C ALA A 567 46.16 -1.38 -11.22
N ASN A 568 47.06 -0.94 -10.36
CA ASN A 568 48.04 -1.82 -9.72
C ASN A 568 47.40 -2.82 -8.77
N TYR A 569 46.39 -2.37 -8.00
CA TYR A 569 45.63 -3.24 -7.10
C TYR A 569 44.81 -4.29 -7.87
N ALA A 570 44.11 -3.86 -8.94
CA ALA A 570 43.37 -4.75 -9.82
C ALA A 570 44.27 -5.77 -10.53
N LYS A 571 45.47 -5.31 -10.99
CA LYS A 571 46.45 -6.19 -11.59
C LYS A 571 46.94 -7.27 -10.62
N ALA A 572 47.15 -6.93 -9.36
CA ALA A 572 47.56 -7.89 -8.34
C ALA A 572 46.48 -8.94 -8.12
N ALA A 573 45.19 -8.53 -8.03
CA ALA A 573 44.06 -9.45 -7.93
C ALA A 573 43.95 -10.39 -9.14
N TYR A 574 44.02 -9.84 -10.36
CA TYR A 574 44.04 -10.62 -11.60
C TYR A 574 45.20 -11.58 -11.67
N THR A 575 46.42 -11.17 -11.25
CA THR A 575 47.61 -12.05 -11.27
C THR A 575 47.46 -13.20 -10.26
N ALA A 576 46.80 -12.97 -9.14
CA ALA A 576 46.53 -14.00 -8.12
C ALA A 576 45.47 -15.01 -8.58
N GLN A 577 44.49 -14.57 -9.35
CA GLN A 577 43.35 -15.38 -9.82
C GLN A 577 43.06 -15.09 -11.31
N PRO A 578 43.91 -15.55 -12.26
CA PRO A 578 43.79 -15.22 -13.67
C PRO A 578 42.51 -15.81 -14.32
N GLU A 579 42.00 -16.90 -13.80
CA GLU A 579 40.80 -17.60 -14.29
C GLU A 579 39.50 -17.01 -13.71
N ASP A 580 39.60 -16.05 -12.76
CA ASP A 580 38.43 -15.40 -12.19
C ASP A 580 37.92 -14.29 -13.13
N PRO A 581 36.72 -14.43 -13.71
CA PRO A 581 36.15 -13.43 -14.61
C PRO A 581 35.94 -12.07 -13.95
N VAL A 582 35.67 -12.03 -12.63
CA VAL A 582 35.51 -10.75 -11.92
C VAL A 582 36.85 -10.03 -11.77
N ALA A 583 37.91 -10.73 -11.40
CA ALA A 583 39.28 -10.16 -11.34
C ALA A 583 39.72 -9.63 -12.71
N SER A 584 39.46 -10.38 -13.78
CA SER A 584 39.74 -9.99 -15.16
C SER A 584 38.97 -8.73 -15.57
N PHE A 585 37.66 -8.68 -15.24
CA PHE A 585 36.78 -7.55 -15.50
C PHE A 585 37.24 -6.28 -14.76
N LEU A 586 37.58 -6.38 -13.49
CA LEU A 586 38.08 -5.27 -12.68
C LEU A 586 39.39 -4.72 -13.23
N TYR A 587 40.33 -5.59 -13.62
CA TYR A 587 41.60 -5.17 -14.21
C TYR A 587 41.37 -4.48 -15.55
N ALA A 588 40.54 -5.07 -16.44
CA ALA A 588 40.19 -4.45 -17.71
C ALA A 588 39.55 -3.05 -17.53
N THR A 589 38.64 -2.92 -16.55
CA THR A 589 38.00 -1.63 -16.24
C THR A 589 39.03 -0.58 -15.82
N THR A 590 39.98 -0.95 -14.93
CA THR A 590 41.02 -0.01 -14.50
C THR A 590 42.00 0.35 -15.61
N LEU A 591 42.30 -0.58 -16.52
CA LEU A 591 43.09 -0.28 -17.74
C LEU A 591 42.41 0.78 -18.61
N GLY A 592 41.09 0.69 -18.79
CA GLY A 592 40.32 1.69 -19.51
C GLY A 592 40.37 3.07 -18.85
N HIS A 593 40.40 3.14 -17.49
CA HIS A 593 40.55 4.42 -16.78
C HIS A 593 41.95 5.07 -16.91
N ILE A 594 42.97 4.26 -17.12
CA ILE A 594 44.35 4.78 -17.38
C ILE A 594 44.70 4.86 -18.87
N HIS A 595 43.69 4.84 -19.75
CA HIS A 595 43.84 4.96 -21.21
C HIS A 595 44.68 3.86 -21.88
N GLN A 596 44.73 2.67 -21.28
CA GLN A 596 45.27 1.45 -21.90
C GLN A 596 44.16 0.66 -22.62
N ASP A 597 43.46 1.34 -23.54
CA ASP A 597 42.21 0.89 -24.13
C ASP A 597 42.37 -0.42 -24.92
N ALA A 598 43.46 -0.60 -25.63
CA ALA A 598 43.68 -1.82 -26.41
C ALA A 598 43.82 -3.09 -25.54
N GLU A 599 44.52 -2.99 -24.40
CA GLU A 599 44.62 -4.10 -23.43
C GLU A 599 43.29 -4.37 -22.74
N ALA A 600 42.56 -3.31 -22.37
CA ALA A 600 41.26 -3.41 -21.78
C ALA A 600 40.24 -4.13 -22.71
N ILE A 601 40.18 -3.72 -23.98
CA ILE A 601 39.31 -4.34 -24.99
C ILE A 601 39.69 -5.81 -25.22
N ALA A 602 40.96 -6.16 -25.22
CA ALA A 602 41.41 -7.55 -25.39
C ALA A 602 40.94 -8.44 -24.24
N LEU A 603 40.99 -7.95 -23.00
CA LEU A 603 40.48 -8.68 -21.82
C LEU A 603 38.96 -8.80 -21.83
N PHE A 604 38.24 -7.72 -22.12
CA PHE A 604 36.79 -7.79 -22.24
C PHE A 604 36.35 -8.72 -23.38
N ARG A 605 37.08 -8.72 -24.52
CA ARG A 605 36.80 -9.62 -25.64
C ARG A 605 37.01 -11.09 -25.24
N SER A 606 38.02 -11.40 -24.42
CA SER A 606 38.20 -12.73 -23.86
C SER A 606 37.02 -13.13 -22.98
N LEU A 607 36.62 -12.24 -22.07
CA LEU A 607 35.49 -12.49 -21.14
C LEU A 607 34.19 -12.81 -21.89
N VAL A 608 33.83 -12.04 -22.92
CA VAL A 608 32.61 -12.29 -23.71
C VAL A 608 32.74 -13.47 -24.68
N THR A 609 33.93 -13.91 -24.97
CA THR A 609 34.18 -15.15 -25.73
C THR A 609 33.89 -16.37 -24.85
N ASP A 610 34.32 -16.31 -23.60
CA ASP A 610 34.08 -17.37 -22.62
C ASP A 610 32.64 -17.39 -22.12
N ASP A 611 32.05 -16.23 -21.84
CA ASP A 611 30.65 -16.04 -21.46
C ASP A 611 30.02 -14.86 -22.22
N PRO A 612 29.34 -15.12 -23.34
CA PRO A 612 28.67 -14.08 -24.12
C PRO A 612 27.52 -13.37 -23.40
N THR A 613 27.08 -13.87 -22.25
CA THR A 613 26.00 -13.25 -21.45
C THR A 613 26.51 -12.14 -20.53
N LEU A 614 27.82 -11.89 -20.48
CA LEU A 614 28.43 -10.81 -19.68
C LEU A 614 28.16 -9.42 -20.28
N ARG A 615 26.93 -8.93 -20.09
CA ARG A 615 26.44 -7.63 -20.57
C ARG A 615 27.43 -6.47 -20.31
N ASP A 616 27.95 -6.40 -19.08
CA ASP A 616 28.78 -5.28 -18.66
C ASP A 616 30.14 -5.24 -19.39
N ALA A 617 30.65 -6.38 -19.83
CA ALA A 617 31.87 -6.43 -20.67
C ALA A 617 31.61 -5.90 -22.09
N TRP A 618 30.45 -6.22 -22.69
CA TRP A 618 29.99 -5.64 -23.94
C TRP A 618 29.86 -4.11 -23.84
N MET A 619 29.22 -3.63 -22.78
CA MET A 619 29.06 -2.20 -22.51
C MET A 619 30.39 -1.48 -22.32
N ALA A 620 31.31 -2.10 -21.60
CA ALA A 620 32.66 -1.53 -21.42
C ALA A 620 33.41 -1.38 -22.76
N MET A 621 33.38 -2.39 -23.62
CA MET A 621 33.98 -2.31 -24.98
C MET A 621 33.30 -1.21 -25.82
N TYR A 622 31.98 -1.14 -25.83
CA TYR A 622 31.23 -0.09 -26.50
C TYR A 622 31.71 1.30 -26.06
N ASN A 623 31.76 1.55 -24.74
CA ASN A 623 32.18 2.84 -24.18
C ASN A 623 33.64 3.20 -24.56
N LEU A 624 34.52 2.20 -24.60
CA LEU A 624 35.94 2.41 -25.02
C LEU A 624 36.05 2.82 -26.49
N HIS A 625 35.32 2.13 -27.39
CA HIS A 625 35.28 2.48 -28.82
C HIS A 625 34.60 3.83 -29.07
N GLN A 626 33.51 4.14 -28.33
CA GLN A 626 32.86 5.44 -28.41
C GLN A 626 33.80 6.58 -27.99
N ARG A 627 34.53 6.42 -26.88
CA ARG A 627 35.54 7.40 -26.41
C ARG A 627 36.65 7.60 -27.40
N ALA A 628 37.02 6.55 -28.12
CA ALA A 628 38.06 6.63 -29.20
C ALA A 628 37.53 7.26 -30.48
N GLY A 629 36.24 7.62 -30.59
CA GLY A 629 35.63 8.13 -31.81
C GLY A 629 35.33 7.04 -32.87
N GLU A 630 35.45 5.78 -32.51
CA GLU A 630 35.29 4.63 -33.41
C GLU A 630 33.83 4.16 -33.47
N MET A 631 32.90 5.05 -33.83
CA MET A 631 31.46 4.83 -33.72
C MET A 631 30.95 3.59 -34.47
N LYS A 632 31.55 3.27 -35.64
CA LYS A 632 31.16 2.07 -36.41
C LYS A 632 31.55 0.79 -35.67
N THR A 633 32.69 0.76 -35.04
CA THR A 633 33.16 -0.38 -34.24
C THR A 633 32.30 -0.50 -32.96
N ALA A 634 31.99 0.61 -32.31
CA ALA A 634 31.13 0.64 -31.14
C ALA A 634 29.75 0.05 -31.44
N LEU A 635 29.13 0.46 -32.58
CA LEU A 635 27.84 -0.11 -33.00
C LEU A 635 27.94 -1.62 -33.27
N SER A 636 29.00 -2.07 -33.97
CA SER A 636 29.21 -3.50 -34.25
C SER A 636 29.34 -4.33 -32.96
N VAL A 637 29.89 -3.76 -31.87
CA VAL A 637 29.94 -4.41 -30.55
C VAL A 637 28.54 -4.58 -29.95
N ILE A 638 27.67 -3.59 -30.11
CA ILE A 638 26.27 -3.66 -29.60
C ILE A 638 25.44 -4.65 -30.42
N GLU A 639 25.64 -4.67 -31.77
CA GLU A 639 24.95 -5.62 -32.66
C GLU A 639 25.35 -7.06 -32.32
N GLU A 640 26.64 -7.32 -32.12
CA GLU A 640 27.16 -8.63 -31.69
C GLU A 640 26.64 -9.03 -30.32
N ALA A 641 26.57 -8.07 -29.36
CA ALA A 641 25.99 -8.31 -28.05
C ALA A 641 24.48 -8.69 -28.10
N LEU A 642 23.73 -8.04 -29.02
CA LEU A 642 22.28 -8.33 -29.19
C LEU A 642 22.04 -9.68 -29.86
N ASP A 643 22.97 -10.23 -30.62
CA ASP A 643 22.89 -11.61 -31.12
C ASP A 643 22.89 -12.64 -29.98
N HIS A 644 23.56 -12.34 -28.87
CA HIS A 644 23.63 -13.17 -27.67
C HIS A 644 22.60 -12.80 -26.60
N LEU A 645 22.23 -11.53 -26.51
CA LEU A 645 21.33 -10.95 -25.52
C LEU A 645 20.17 -10.20 -26.21
N PRO A 646 19.35 -10.88 -27.03
CA PRO A 646 18.35 -10.23 -27.90
C PRO A 646 17.23 -9.52 -27.14
N GLN A 647 17.07 -9.79 -25.85
CA GLN A 647 16.03 -9.17 -25.01
C GLN A 647 16.58 -8.13 -24.02
N ASP A 648 17.90 -7.84 -24.08
CA ASP A 648 18.47 -6.82 -23.18
C ASP A 648 17.99 -5.41 -23.56
N ALA A 649 17.19 -4.81 -22.70
CA ALA A 649 16.58 -3.50 -22.94
C ALA A 649 17.63 -2.37 -23.03
N GLY A 650 18.72 -2.46 -22.27
CA GLY A 650 19.79 -1.46 -22.30
C GLY A 650 20.58 -1.47 -23.61
N LEU A 651 20.91 -2.65 -24.12
CA LEU A 651 21.57 -2.80 -25.40
C LEU A 651 20.66 -2.35 -26.56
N LYS A 652 19.40 -2.74 -26.56
CA LYS A 652 18.38 -2.25 -27.51
C LYS A 652 18.25 -0.73 -27.49
N TRP A 653 18.22 -0.14 -26.27
CA TRP A 653 18.15 1.32 -26.12
C TRP A 653 19.36 2.04 -26.75
N ILE A 654 20.57 1.54 -26.52
CA ILE A 654 21.78 2.09 -27.13
C ILE A 654 21.71 1.95 -28.65
N HIS A 655 21.28 0.78 -29.16
CA HIS A 655 21.11 0.56 -30.58
C HIS A 655 20.11 1.54 -31.20
N ALA A 656 18.95 1.74 -30.57
CA ALA A 656 17.95 2.72 -31.01
C ALA A 656 18.48 4.16 -31.03
N SER A 657 19.20 4.56 -29.96
CA SER A 657 19.83 5.88 -29.89
C SER A 657 20.85 6.10 -31.02
N HIS A 658 21.60 5.05 -31.37
CA HIS A 658 22.56 5.11 -32.46
C HIS A 658 21.84 5.17 -33.83
N MET A 659 20.77 4.40 -34.05
CA MET A 659 19.94 4.48 -35.26
C MET A 659 19.36 5.88 -35.42
N GLN A 660 18.91 6.50 -34.35
CA GLN A 660 18.47 7.90 -34.37
C GLN A 660 19.59 8.84 -34.77
N ALA A 661 20.80 8.70 -34.21
CA ALA A 661 21.92 9.57 -34.51
C ALA A 661 22.43 9.50 -35.98
N ILE A 662 22.23 8.35 -36.64
CA ILE A 662 22.62 8.19 -38.08
C ILE A 662 21.44 8.46 -39.04
N GLY A 663 20.27 8.91 -38.52
CA GLY A 663 19.09 9.24 -39.31
C GLY A 663 18.22 8.04 -39.73
N GLU A 664 18.47 6.84 -39.19
CA GLU A 664 17.66 5.64 -39.43
C GLU A 664 16.44 5.67 -38.50
N THR A 665 15.63 6.73 -38.61
CA THR A 665 14.52 7.07 -37.67
C THR A 665 13.47 6.00 -37.58
N ASP A 666 13.10 5.35 -38.68
CA ASP A 666 12.10 4.28 -38.69
C ASP A 666 12.55 3.07 -37.87
N GLN A 667 13.82 2.72 -37.91
CA GLN A 667 14.39 1.62 -37.12
C GLN A 667 14.46 2.00 -35.66
N ALA A 668 14.86 3.23 -35.34
CA ALA A 668 14.89 3.74 -33.98
C ALA A 668 13.48 3.70 -33.34
N ILE A 669 12.44 4.20 -34.04
CA ILE A 669 11.05 4.16 -33.57
C ILE A 669 10.61 2.71 -33.36
N ALA A 670 10.89 1.79 -34.28
CA ALA A 670 10.50 0.39 -34.13
C ALA A 670 11.12 -0.28 -32.88
N ILE A 671 12.41 0.00 -32.60
CA ILE A 671 13.08 -0.53 -31.41
C ILE A 671 12.51 0.11 -30.14
N TYR A 672 12.27 1.42 -30.12
CA TYR A 672 11.66 2.08 -28.96
C TYR A 672 10.21 1.64 -28.72
N GLU A 673 9.41 1.36 -29.75
CA GLU A 673 8.07 0.79 -29.64
C GLU A 673 8.13 -0.64 -29.04
N ASP A 674 9.11 -1.48 -29.44
CA ASP A 674 9.32 -2.80 -28.86
C ASP A 674 9.71 -2.70 -27.38
N LEU A 675 10.63 -1.81 -27.02
CA LEU A 675 11.03 -1.55 -25.64
C LEU A 675 9.86 -1.03 -24.80
N TYR A 676 9.08 -0.12 -25.36
CA TYR A 676 7.91 0.45 -24.69
C TYR A 676 6.81 -0.59 -24.48
N ALA A 677 6.62 -1.50 -25.43
CA ALA A 677 5.68 -2.60 -25.29
C ALA A 677 6.10 -3.63 -24.22
N GLN A 678 7.43 -3.82 -24.02
CA GLN A 678 7.97 -4.71 -22.98
C GLN A 678 7.84 -4.11 -21.59
N ASP A 679 8.20 -2.83 -21.43
CA ASP A 679 8.08 -2.09 -20.19
C ASP A 679 7.71 -0.63 -20.45
N SER A 680 6.42 -0.38 -20.48
CA SER A 680 5.88 0.96 -20.67
C SER A 680 6.12 1.89 -19.47
N GLY A 681 6.63 1.40 -18.33
CA GLY A 681 6.98 2.19 -17.14
C GLY A 681 8.28 3.02 -17.29
N GLN A 682 9.13 2.69 -18.24
CA GLN A 682 10.44 3.34 -18.41
C GLN A 682 10.30 4.77 -18.99
N GLU A 683 10.47 5.79 -18.13
CA GLU A 683 10.31 7.20 -18.54
C GLU A 683 11.29 7.61 -19.65
N MET A 684 12.53 7.12 -19.62
CA MET A 684 13.54 7.45 -20.64
C MET A 684 13.16 6.90 -22.01
N ILE A 685 12.61 5.67 -22.07
CA ILE A 685 12.10 5.08 -23.31
C ILE A 685 10.88 5.86 -23.80
N ALA A 686 9.97 6.18 -22.90
CA ALA A 686 8.79 7.00 -23.19
C ALA A 686 9.17 8.37 -23.76
N ASN A 687 10.16 9.04 -23.15
CA ASN A 687 10.67 10.33 -23.62
C ASN A 687 11.23 10.23 -25.05
N ASN A 688 12.10 9.26 -25.28
CA ASN A 688 12.76 9.14 -26.59
C ASN A 688 11.75 8.78 -27.69
N LEU A 689 10.82 7.87 -27.40
CA LEU A 689 9.77 7.50 -28.34
C LEU A 689 8.84 8.70 -28.64
N ALA A 690 8.38 9.40 -27.60
CA ALA A 690 7.49 10.56 -27.77
C ALA A 690 8.19 11.70 -28.52
N SER A 691 9.47 11.95 -28.23
CA SER A 691 10.30 12.92 -28.94
C SER A 691 10.37 12.60 -30.43
N LEU A 692 10.76 11.36 -30.80
CA LEU A 692 10.85 10.95 -32.20
C LEU A 692 9.52 11.00 -32.93
N LEU A 693 8.43 10.49 -32.33
CA LEU A 693 7.11 10.54 -32.93
C LEU A 693 6.63 11.97 -33.14
N SER A 694 6.98 12.91 -32.26
CA SER A 694 6.56 14.30 -32.39
C SER A 694 7.46 15.11 -33.33
N THR A 695 8.73 14.75 -33.50
CA THR A 695 9.69 15.50 -34.32
C THR A 695 9.75 14.98 -35.75
N GLU A 696 9.74 13.67 -35.92
CA GLU A 696 9.99 13.02 -37.21
C GLU A 696 8.72 12.59 -37.96
N ARG A 697 7.56 12.79 -37.35
CA ARG A 697 6.25 12.46 -37.94
C ARG A 697 5.37 13.71 -37.96
N ASP A 698 4.72 13.95 -39.11
CA ASP A 698 3.84 15.12 -39.30
C ASP A 698 2.36 14.76 -39.25
N ASP A 699 2.01 13.48 -38.99
CA ASP A 699 0.61 13.06 -38.95
C ASP A 699 0.00 13.19 -37.54
N THR A 700 -1.30 13.40 -37.54
CA THR A 700 -2.07 13.61 -36.28
C THR A 700 -2.06 12.38 -35.36
N ASP A 701 -1.99 11.17 -35.91
CA ASP A 701 -2.04 9.94 -35.11
C ASP A 701 -0.73 9.77 -34.35
N SER A 702 0.42 10.02 -35.01
CA SER A 702 1.73 10.03 -34.36
C SER A 702 1.84 11.09 -33.27
N LEU A 703 1.32 12.31 -33.52
CA LEU A 703 1.29 13.36 -32.50
C LEU A 703 0.40 13.00 -31.30
N ASN A 704 -0.77 12.42 -31.56
CA ASN A 704 -1.64 11.93 -30.48
C ASN A 704 -0.98 10.81 -29.68
N ARG A 705 -0.31 9.87 -30.34
CA ARG A 705 0.46 8.81 -29.69
C ARG A 705 1.59 9.38 -28.83
N ALA A 706 2.38 10.31 -29.38
CA ALA A 706 3.43 11.00 -28.64
C ALA A 706 2.88 11.68 -27.38
N TYR A 707 1.74 12.35 -27.48
CA TYR A 707 1.12 12.99 -26.34
C TYR A 707 0.68 11.99 -25.25
N LEU A 708 0.02 10.89 -25.63
CA LEU A 708 -0.41 9.87 -24.66
C LEU A 708 0.79 9.28 -23.90
N ILE A 709 1.90 9.03 -24.59
CA ILE A 709 3.14 8.52 -24.00
C ILE A 709 3.79 9.58 -23.10
N ALA A 710 3.83 10.85 -23.53
CA ALA A 710 4.54 11.93 -22.85
C ALA A 710 3.78 12.50 -21.62
N ARG A 711 2.51 12.19 -21.42
CA ARG A 711 1.70 12.75 -20.31
C ARG A 711 2.36 12.58 -18.95
N ARG A 712 3.02 11.45 -18.70
CA ARG A 712 3.76 11.17 -17.45
C ARG A 712 4.91 12.15 -17.20
N LEU A 713 5.44 12.76 -18.25
CA LEU A 713 6.56 13.71 -18.16
C LEU A 713 6.09 15.10 -17.71
N GLN A 714 4.80 15.38 -17.71
CA GLN A 714 4.20 16.68 -17.36
C GLN A 714 4.64 17.18 -15.97
N GLY A 715 4.71 16.29 -14.97
CA GLY A 715 5.14 16.63 -13.61
C GLY A 715 6.65 16.59 -13.37
N SER A 716 7.45 16.25 -14.38
CA SER A 716 8.90 16.10 -14.24
C SER A 716 9.61 17.44 -14.16
N THR A 717 10.64 17.50 -13.30
CA THR A 717 11.58 18.62 -13.23
C THR A 717 12.87 18.35 -14.04
N TYR A 718 12.98 17.18 -14.69
CA TYR A 718 14.15 16.82 -15.51
C TYR A 718 14.07 17.55 -16.87
N PRO A 719 15.05 18.41 -17.19
CA PRO A 719 14.95 19.33 -18.33
C PRO A 719 14.68 18.68 -19.69
N PRO A 720 15.29 17.53 -20.07
CA PRO A 720 14.95 16.85 -21.32
C PRO A 720 13.49 16.39 -21.42
N TYR A 721 12.88 15.97 -20.29
CA TYR A 721 11.48 15.55 -20.27
C TYR A 721 10.53 16.76 -20.39
N GLN A 722 10.90 17.87 -19.75
CA GLN A 722 10.18 19.14 -19.89
C GLN A 722 10.20 19.63 -21.34
N ASP A 723 11.35 19.54 -22.02
CA ASP A 723 11.45 19.92 -23.43
C ASP A 723 10.55 19.05 -24.32
N THR A 724 10.63 17.74 -24.20
CA THR A 724 9.79 16.81 -24.98
C THR A 724 8.30 17.06 -24.76
N TYR A 725 7.87 17.18 -23.52
CA TYR A 725 6.45 17.46 -23.21
C TYR A 725 6.02 18.83 -23.72
N GLY A 726 6.83 19.86 -23.48
CA GLY A 726 6.55 21.22 -23.94
C GLY A 726 6.47 21.35 -25.45
N TRP A 727 7.35 20.66 -26.18
CA TRP A 727 7.31 20.61 -27.65
C TRP A 727 6.05 19.94 -28.19
N ILE A 728 5.63 18.81 -27.59
CA ILE A 728 4.39 18.12 -27.95
C ILE A 728 3.17 19.01 -27.66
N ALA A 729 3.13 19.69 -26.51
CA ALA A 729 2.09 20.63 -26.17
C ALA A 729 1.98 21.79 -27.18
N LEU A 730 3.12 22.32 -27.62
CA LEU A 730 3.17 23.35 -28.67
C LEU A 730 2.57 22.84 -29.99
N LYS A 731 2.98 21.67 -30.46
CA LYS A 731 2.46 21.05 -31.70
C LYS A 731 0.94 20.79 -31.63
N ARG A 732 0.40 20.60 -30.44
CA ARG A 732 -1.04 20.46 -30.17
C ARG A 732 -1.79 21.80 -30.06
N GLY A 733 -1.06 22.92 -30.06
CA GLY A 733 -1.62 24.25 -29.89
C GLY A 733 -1.86 24.68 -28.43
N GLU A 734 -1.35 23.93 -27.45
CA GLU A 734 -1.48 24.18 -26.01
C GLU A 734 -0.35 25.13 -25.55
N VAL A 735 -0.33 26.35 -26.11
CA VAL A 735 0.80 27.30 -26.02
C VAL A 735 1.17 27.65 -24.57
N ALA A 736 0.19 27.81 -23.68
CA ALA A 736 0.47 28.14 -22.27
C ALA A 736 1.24 27.01 -21.56
N GLN A 737 0.84 25.75 -21.76
CA GLN A 737 1.55 24.57 -21.24
C GLN A 737 2.92 24.42 -21.89
N ALA A 738 3.03 24.69 -23.19
CA ALA A 738 4.32 24.64 -23.87
C ALA A 738 5.33 25.59 -23.21
N LEU A 739 4.96 26.83 -22.94
CA LEU A 739 5.83 27.81 -22.29
C LEU A 739 6.17 27.42 -20.85
N GLU A 740 5.20 26.92 -20.09
CA GLU A 740 5.41 26.47 -18.71
C GLU A 740 6.54 25.44 -18.60
N HIS A 741 6.69 24.57 -19.60
CA HIS A 741 7.71 23.51 -19.61
C HIS A 741 8.97 23.90 -20.38
N LEU A 742 8.85 24.62 -21.50
CA LEU A 742 10.00 24.95 -22.33
C LEU A 742 10.89 26.06 -21.72
N GLU A 743 10.33 27.01 -20.97
CA GLU A 743 11.12 28.06 -20.30
C GLU A 743 12.14 27.49 -19.31
N PRO A 744 11.76 26.64 -18.34
CA PRO A 744 12.72 26.01 -17.43
C PRO A 744 13.65 25.02 -18.15
N ALA A 745 13.18 24.27 -19.16
CA ALA A 745 14.03 23.37 -19.93
C ALA A 745 15.14 24.14 -20.67
N ALA A 746 14.80 25.21 -21.38
CA ALA A 746 15.74 26.04 -22.12
C ALA A 746 16.72 26.82 -21.20
N SER A 747 16.26 27.19 -20.01
CA SER A 747 17.15 27.79 -18.98
C SER A 747 18.18 26.80 -18.49
N ALA A 748 17.80 25.54 -18.25
CA ALA A 748 18.70 24.50 -17.76
C ALA A 748 19.61 23.93 -18.87
N LEU A 749 19.09 23.82 -20.11
CA LEU A 749 19.78 23.32 -21.29
C LEU A 749 20.12 24.50 -22.23
N ASN A 750 20.67 25.57 -21.67
CA ASN A 750 20.90 26.81 -22.39
C ASN A 750 21.86 26.67 -23.59
N GLY A 751 22.73 25.66 -23.61
CA GLY A 751 23.67 25.37 -24.72
C GLY A 751 23.08 24.44 -25.80
N ASP A 752 21.83 23.97 -25.68
CA ASP A 752 21.23 23.06 -26.66
C ASP A 752 20.41 23.85 -27.70
N PRO A 753 20.84 23.87 -28.99
CA PRO A 753 20.15 24.64 -30.01
C PRO A 753 18.73 24.15 -30.29
N THR A 754 18.45 22.85 -30.12
CA THR A 754 17.12 22.27 -30.35
C THR A 754 16.12 22.79 -29.30
N VAL A 755 16.52 22.78 -28.03
CA VAL A 755 15.67 23.26 -26.93
C VAL A 755 15.40 24.76 -27.06
N GLN A 756 16.42 25.53 -27.48
CA GLN A 756 16.24 26.98 -27.74
C GLN A 756 15.32 27.22 -28.94
N TYR A 757 15.39 26.39 -29.99
CA TYR A 757 14.44 26.45 -31.10
C TYR A 757 13.02 26.14 -30.66
N HIS A 758 12.80 25.11 -29.85
CA HIS A 758 11.48 24.76 -29.33
C HIS A 758 10.86 25.92 -28.53
N LEU A 759 11.62 26.53 -27.62
CA LEU A 759 11.18 27.71 -26.86
C LEU A 759 10.91 28.90 -27.78
N GLY A 760 11.79 29.16 -28.76
CA GLY A 760 11.61 30.23 -29.75
C GLY A 760 10.30 30.09 -30.51
N MET A 761 9.97 28.88 -30.93
CA MET A 761 8.70 28.57 -31.62
C MET A 761 7.48 28.71 -30.70
N ALA A 762 7.62 28.37 -29.41
CA ALA A 762 6.57 28.58 -28.43
C ALA A 762 6.28 30.10 -28.24
N TYR A 763 7.31 30.93 -28.20
CA TYR A 763 7.13 32.40 -28.19
C TYR A 763 6.50 32.93 -29.46
N VAL A 764 6.82 32.37 -30.65
CA VAL A 764 6.16 32.71 -31.92
C VAL A 764 4.67 32.42 -31.78
N ALA A 765 4.29 31.25 -31.34
CA ALA A 765 2.89 30.84 -31.16
C ALA A 765 2.14 31.69 -30.12
N ALA A 766 2.85 32.15 -29.08
CA ALA A 766 2.32 33.06 -28.06
C ALA A 766 2.19 34.54 -28.51
N GLY A 767 2.67 34.91 -29.73
CA GLY A 767 2.70 36.28 -30.21
C GLY A 767 3.77 37.16 -29.53
N GLN A 768 4.72 36.57 -28.82
CA GLN A 768 5.80 37.26 -28.10
C GLN A 768 7.02 37.50 -29.01
N ALA A 769 6.84 38.33 -30.03
CA ALA A 769 7.78 38.52 -31.15
C ALA A 769 9.22 38.87 -30.70
N GLN A 770 9.38 39.71 -29.64
CA GLN A 770 10.71 40.10 -29.15
C GLN A 770 11.45 38.92 -28.48
N SER A 771 10.75 38.17 -27.65
CA SER A 771 11.30 36.96 -27.00
C SER A 771 11.65 35.89 -28.04
N ALA A 772 10.72 35.67 -29.00
CA ALA A 772 10.93 34.73 -30.09
C ALA A 772 12.19 35.07 -30.91
N GLN A 773 12.34 36.35 -31.32
CA GLN A 773 13.51 36.81 -32.07
C GLN A 773 14.81 36.58 -31.27
N THR A 774 14.82 36.98 -30.00
CA THR A 774 16.02 36.82 -29.14
C THR A 774 16.42 35.36 -29.01
N THR A 775 15.46 34.47 -28.71
CA THR A 775 15.73 33.05 -28.50
C THR A 775 16.13 32.33 -29.78
N LEU A 776 15.48 32.63 -30.92
CA LEU A 776 15.83 32.02 -32.21
C LEU A 776 17.18 32.51 -32.75
N VAL A 777 17.57 33.81 -32.52
CA VAL A 777 18.91 34.29 -32.83
C VAL A 777 19.93 33.53 -31.99
N TYR A 778 19.67 33.34 -30.70
CA TYR A 778 20.57 32.57 -29.84
C TYR A 778 20.71 31.10 -30.29
N ALA A 779 19.58 30.45 -30.68
CA ALA A 779 19.64 29.12 -31.29
C ALA A 779 20.50 29.09 -32.58
N SER A 780 20.40 30.13 -33.43
CA SER A 780 21.22 30.25 -34.63
C SER A 780 22.70 30.44 -34.30
N GLU A 781 23.06 31.19 -33.25
CA GLU A 781 24.44 31.36 -32.80
C GLU A 781 25.02 30.02 -32.30
N LEU A 782 24.28 29.26 -31.50
CA LEU A 782 24.70 27.93 -31.05
C LEU A 782 24.95 26.95 -32.20
N LEU A 783 24.14 27.04 -33.28
CA LEU A 783 24.29 26.22 -34.49
C LEU A 783 25.51 26.58 -35.32
N MET A 784 26.12 27.77 -35.15
CA MET A 784 27.32 28.13 -35.90
C MET A 784 28.52 27.19 -35.59
N ASP A 785 28.56 26.69 -34.37
CA ASP A 785 29.59 25.73 -33.94
C ASP A 785 29.29 24.28 -34.37
N HIS A 786 28.07 24.01 -34.88
CA HIS A 786 27.53 22.68 -35.24
C HIS A 786 26.97 22.62 -36.68
N GLN A 787 27.43 23.51 -37.59
CA GLN A 787 26.84 23.70 -38.92
C GLN A 787 26.76 22.43 -39.77
N ASP A 788 27.75 21.53 -39.66
CA ASP A 788 27.79 20.28 -40.43
C ASP A 788 27.01 19.12 -39.76
N GLU A 789 26.63 19.29 -38.49
CA GLU A 789 25.98 18.24 -37.72
C GLU A 789 24.43 18.35 -37.71
N MET A 790 23.87 19.56 -37.82
CA MET A 790 22.41 19.84 -37.68
C MET A 790 21.85 20.71 -38.83
N PRO A 791 22.01 20.34 -40.12
CA PRO A 791 21.61 21.20 -41.25
C PRO A 791 20.10 21.44 -41.33
N GLU A 792 19.27 20.48 -40.92
CA GLU A 792 17.82 20.61 -40.94
C GLU A 792 17.33 21.60 -39.86
N LEU A 793 17.83 21.54 -38.66
CA LEU A 793 17.51 22.48 -37.57
C LEU A 793 17.96 23.91 -37.96
N GLN A 794 19.14 24.07 -38.60
CA GLN A 794 19.61 25.34 -39.10
C GLN A 794 18.64 25.95 -40.16
N ALA A 795 18.10 25.11 -41.05
CA ALA A 795 17.10 25.56 -42.01
C ALA A 795 15.80 25.99 -41.35
N GLN A 796 15.32 25.23 -40.33
CA GLN A 796 14.12 25.53 -39.55
C GLN A 796 14.27 26.84 -38.76
N VAL A 797 15.36 27.07 -38.06
CA VAL A 797 15.66 28.32 -37.34
C VAL A 797 15.71 29.51 -38.27
N THR A 798 16.36 29.36 -39.44
CA THR A 798 16.44 30.40 -40.47
C THR A 798 15.08 30.75 -41.03
N ALA A 799 14.23 29.77 -41.29
CA ALA A 799 12.85 29.98 -41.79
C ALA A 799 11.98 30.68 -40.75
N ALA A 800 12.12 30.31 -39.48
CA ALA A 800 11.38 30.93 -38.36
C ALA A 800 11.74 32.42 -38.21
N LEU A 801 13.05 32.74 -38.23
CA LEU A 801 13.54 34.13 -38.19
C LEU A 801 13.05 34.95 -39.40
N ALA A 802 13.07 34.39 -40.60
CA ALA A 802 12.56 35.05 -41.81
C ALA A 802 11.05 35.34 -41.72
N SER A 803 10.29 34.39 -41.16
CA SER A 803 8.83 34.55 -40.92
C SER A 803 8.56 35.67 -39.93
N LEU A 804 9.28 35.78 -38.84
CA LEU A 804 9.17 36.87 -37.86
C LEU A 804 9.49 38.25 -38.50
N ALA A 805 10.53 38.33 -39.34
CA ALA A 805 10.90 39.58 -40.04
C ALA A 805 9.90 40.01 -41.07
N ALA A 806 9.12 39.08 -41.65
CA ALA A 806 8.08 39.34 -42.64
C ALA A 806 6.73 39.73 -42.05
N ALA A 807 6.53 39.45 -40.76
CA ALA A 807 5.29 39.83 -40.04
C ALA A 807 5.20 41.34 -39.95
N PRO A 808 4.06 42.01 -40.37
CA PRO A 808 3.93 43.44 -40.29
C PRO A 808 4.01 43.85 -38.80
N SER A 809 4.91 44.80 -38.50
CA SER A 809 4.97 45.46 -37.19
C SER A 809 3.66 46.21 -37.02
N GLU A 810 2.73 45.67 -36.21
CA GLU A 810 1.61 46.51 -35.71
C GLU A 810 2.25 47.60 -34.84
N ILE A 811 2.33 48.80 -35.46
CA ILE A 811 2.67 50.02 -34.76
C ILE A 811 1.52 50.26 -33.78
N VAL A 812 1.72 49.92 -32.51
CA VAL A 812 0.89 50.43 -31.42
C VAL A 812 1.13 51.94 -31.39
N THR A 813 0.29 52.69 -32.06
CA THR A 813 0.11 54.10 -31.79
C THR A 813 -0.74 54.22 -30.56
N GLU A 814 -0.15 54.81 -29.49
CA GLU A 814 -0.81 55.22 -28.26
C GLU A 814 -2.16 55.93 -28.48
#